data_b1bec3d2d150bbbf97299229c1d7c2e1
#
_entry.id   b1bec3d2d150bbbf97299229c1d7c2e1
#
_cell.length_a   1.000
_cell.length_b   1.000
_cell.length_c   1.000
_cell.angle_alpha   90.00
_cell.angle_beta   90.00
_cell.angle_gamma   90.00
#
_symmetry.space_group_name_H-M   'P 1'
#
loop_
_entity.id
_entity.type
_entity.pdbx_description
1 polymer ?
#
loop_
_entity_poly.entity_id
_entity_poly.type
_entity_poly.pdbx_seq_one_letter_code
_entity_poly.pdbx_strand_id
1 'polypeptide(L)'
;MENPELELARRFVERTATSVFLTGKAGTGKTTFLRELRARSPKRMIVLAPTGVAAINAGGVTIHSFFQLAFAPYVPESERGIAPDRPREAVRFSRQKIAIIKSIDLLVIDEISMVRADVLDAVSDVLRRFRDRRKPFGGVQLLLIGDVQQLAPVVRDEEWALLRTFYDSPFFFDSKALKQTDYVGIELQRVYRQSDGRFVELLNRVRDGRVDRNVLDELNRRYVPGFRPGDDEGYITLTSHNHTADAINERRLAELDAPSHTFEAEIEGAFPEYLYPTHPSLTLRKGAQVMFVKNDPSPEKRYYNGRIGTVTALDENRVEVLPRGESVPIAVEPAEWTNAKYVIDPDSKEISERIEGRFVQYPLRTAWAITIHKSQGLTFDRAVIDAAASFSHGQVYVALSRCRSLDGLVLSSPLDERCIVGDPTVQGFCERVSSERPDGTELERRSRAYYRDLLLELFDFDSLGASLRRLGDFVAEHFGKLYPKLALQWQQGTAEFGASVTDVARRFRLQLESLLRSDESERLRERVVKGAAYFAEQCGRVVAPLIEASYVETDSKETRKALAGLLDLSGERLRVKTATLEAASGGFDVFRHLEARARVAAEGAATRTKKETKATAGEDVLHPELFERLRLWRREQAAEAGVPAYVVMSQQALLGIANLLPGSSAELGRIKGVGPKLVERYGEQVLSIVALYRAERGDDLDFEAGARPLRPPTGRARVLRAEPRKSVGLAGGLPKRERIPGSLP
;
A
#
# COMPACT_ATOMS: atom_id res chain seq x y z
N MET A 1 -19.18 -13.29 26.66
CA MET A 1 -17.82 -13.65 27.17
C MET A 1 -16.86 -13.30 26.06
N GLU A 2 -15.94 -12.37 26.30
CA GLU A 2 -14.92 -11.97 25.35
C GLU A 2 -13.97 -13.15 25.11
N ASN A 3 -13.53 -13.31 23.88
CA ASN A 3 -12.55 -14.33 23.51
C ASN A 3 -11.14 -13.77 23.78
N PRO A 4 -10.38 -14.31 24.73
CA PRO A 4 -9.09 -13.76 25.15
C PRO A 4 -8.05 -13.76 24.03
N GLU A 5 -8.07 -14.73 23.12
CA GLU A 5 -7.15 -14.80 21.99
C GLU A 5 -7.44 -13.69 20.96
N LEU A 6 -8.71 -13.36 20.72
CA LEU A 6 -9.09 -12.25 19.86
C LEU A 6 -8.67 -10.90 20.44
N GLU A 7 -8.85 -10.73 21.76
CA GLU A 7 -8.40 -9.51 22.45
C GLU A 7 -6.87 -9.38 22.42
N LEU A 8 -6.14 -10.48 22.63
CA LEU A 8 -4.69 -10.50 22.52
C LEU A 8 -4.23 -10.13 21.12
N ALA A 9 -4.84 -10.70 20.06
CA ALA A 9 -4.54 -10.39 18.68
C ALA A 9 -4.79 -8.90 18.37
N ARG A 10 -5.92 -8.35 18.83
CA ARG A 10 -6.27 -6.94 18.68
C ARG A 10 -5.20 -6.04 19.31
N ARG A 11 -4.80 -6.32 20.54
CA ARG A 11 -3.78 -5.53 21.25
C ARG A 11 -2.41 -5.62 20.57
N PHE A 12 -2.00 -6.78 20.05
CA PHE A 12 -0.77 -6.89 19.23
C PHE A 12 -0.84 -6.03 17.98
N VAL A 13 -1.95 -6.08 17.25
CA VAL A 13 -2.13 -5.28 16.04
C VAL A 13 -2.10 -3.79 16.35
N GLU A 14 -2.84 -3.35 17.37
CA GLU A 14 -3.01 -1.92 17.65
C GLU A 14 -1.82 -1.29 18.40
N ARG A 15 -1.19 -2.04 19.33
CA ARG A 15 -0.22 -1.49 20.27
C ARG A 15 1.23 -1.88 19.98
N THR A 16 1.48 -2.62 18.91
CA THR A 16 2.85 -3.03 18.53
C THR A 16 3.09 -2.85 17.03
N ALA A 17 4.36 -2.95 16.60
CA ALA A 17 4.74 -3.07 15.20
C ALA A 17 4.91 -4.53 14.77
N THR A 18 4.74 -5.48 15.70
CA THR A 18 4.93 -6.92 15.44
C THR A 18 3.84 -7.43 14.53
N SER A 19 4.20 -8.12 13.47
CA SER A 19 3.25 -8.79 12.59
C SER A 19 2.53 -9.92 13.32
N VAL A 20 1.31 -10.22 12.91
CA VAL A 20 0.47 -11.25 13.56
C VAL A 20 0.01 -12.26 12.52
N PHE A 21 0.22 -13.53 12.78
CA PHE A 21 -0.45 -14.63 12.11
C PHE A 21 -1.61 -15.10 13.00
N LEU A 22 -2.84 -14.75 12.59
CA LEU A 22 -4.07 -15.14 13.27
C LEU A 22 -4.64 -16.39 12.61
N THR A 23 -4.53 -17.51 13.29
CA THR A 23 -5.03 -18.80 12.82
C THR A 23 -6.13 -19.35 13.70
N GLY A 24 -6.69 -20.45 13.30
CA GLY A 24 -7.72 -21.17 14.05
C GLY A 24 -8.66 -21.93 13.14
N LYS A 25 -9.38 -22.85 13.71
CA LYS A 25 -10.29 -23.77 13.05
C LYS A 25 -11.38 -23.05 12.25
N ALA A 26 -12.06 -23.75 11.36
CA ALA A 26 -13.24 -23.22 10.69
C ALA A 26 -14.28 -22.76 11.74
N GLY A 27 -14.85 -21.55 11.53
CA GLY A 27 -15.88 -21.04 12.45
C GLY A 27 -15.41 -20.44 13.79
N THR A 28 -14.12 -20.12 13.94
CA THR A 28 -13.58 -19.49 15.16
C THR A 28 -13.72 -17.95 15.20
N GLY A 29 -14.38 -17.32 14.21
CA GLY A 29 -14.69 -15.90 14.26
C GLY A 29 -13.66 -14.98 13.58
N LYS A 30 -12.68 -15.50 12.82
CA LYS A 30 -11.64 -14.72 12.12
C LYS A 30 -12.18 -13.56 11.28
N THR A 31 -13.20 -13.81 10.47
CA THR A 31 -13.82 -12.78 9.61
C THR A 31 -14.59 -11.73 10.42
N THR A 32 -15.20 -12.11 11.54
CA THR A 32 -15.86 -11.17 12.46
C THR A 32 -14.83 -10.26 13.11
N PHE A 33 -13.72 -10.83 13.57
CA PHE A 33 -12.59 -10.07 14.11
C PHE A 33 -12.06 -9.02 13.11
N LEU A 34 -11.85 -9.43 11.86
CA LEU A 34 -11.38 -8.49 10.82
C LEU A 34 -12.36 -7.33 10.62
N ARG A 35 -13.66 -7.60 10.62
CA ARG A 35 -14.70 -6.57 10.47
C ARG A 35 -14.69 -5.60 11.66
N GLU A 36 -14.57 -6.10 12.89
CA GLU A 36 -14.49 -5.26 14.09
C GLU A 36 -13.20 -4.44 14.13
N LEU A 37 -12.07 -5.06 13.77
CA LEU A 37 -10.79 -4.37 13.69
C LEU A 37 -10.83 -3.22 12.68
N ARG A 38 -11.43 -3.45 11.51
CA ARG A 38 -11.59 -2.43 10.47
C ARG A 38 -12.43 -1.22 10.94
N ALA A 39 -13.44 -1.46 11.77
CA ALA A 39 -14.32 -0.42 12.29
C ALA A 39 -13.69 0.43 13.42
N ARG A 40 -12.67 -0.10 14.12
CA ARG A 40 -12.17 0.51 15.36
C ARG A 40 -10.69 0.88 15.34
N SER A 41 -9.88 0.21 14.51
CA SER A 41 -8.43 0.43 14.51
C SER A 41 -8.06 1.79 13.93
N PRO A 42 -7.20 2.56 14.61
CA PRO A 42 -6.71 3.85 14.09
C PRO A 42 -5.62 3.68 13.02
N LYS A 43 -5.11 2.45 12.81
CA LYS A 43 -4.08 2.18 11.80
C LYS A 43 -4.68 2.23 10.40
N ARG A 44 -3.99 2.86 9.46
CA ARG A 44 -4.34 2.80 8.04
C ARG A 44 -4.17 1.41 7.51
N MET A 45 -5.30 0.80 7.25
CA MET A 45 -5.40 -0.62 6.92
C MET A 45 -5.76 -0.81 5.46
N ILE A 46 -5.06 -1.75 4.80
CA ILE A 46 -5.46 -2.29 3.50
C ILE A 46 -5.76 -3.77 3.70
N VAL A 47 -6.94 -4.19 3.26
CA VAL A 47 -7.39 -5.59 3.33
C VAL A 47 -7.27 -6.25 1.96
N LEU A 48 -6.57 -7.35 1.91
CA LEU A 48 -6.30 -8.13 0.70
C LEU A 48 -6.71 -9.58 0.87
N ALA A 49 -7.00 -10.25 -0.25
CA ALA A 49 -7.23 -11.69 -0.29
C ALA A 49 -6.69 -12.31 -1.59
N PRO A 50 -6.44 -13.63 -1.64
CA PRO A 50 -5.94 -14.30 -2.83
C PRO A 50 -6.94 -14.39 -3.97
N THR A 51 -8.24 -14.49 -3.67
CA THR A 51 -9.32 -14.66 -4.66
C THR A 51 -10.32 -13.51 -4.61
N GLY A 52 -11.06 -13.31 -5.71
CA GLY A 52 -12.11 -12.29 -5.79
C GLY A 52 -13.22 -12.49 -4.75
N VAL A 53 -13.69 -13.73 -4.58
CA VAL A 53 -14.73 -14.06 -3.60
C VAL A 53 -14.26 -13.79 -2.17
N ALA A 54 -13.03 -14.21 -1.82
CA ALA A 54 -12.46 -13.94 -0.50
C ALA A 54 -12.28 -12.43 -0.27
N ALA A 55 -11.83 -11.69 -1.29
CA ALA A 55 -11.68 -10.23 -1.22
C ALA A 55 -13.02 -9.52 -0.95
N ILE A 56 -14.08 -9.89 -1.66
CA ILE A 56 -15.43 -9.36 -1.43
C ILE A 56 -15.92 -9.65 0.00
N ASN A 57 -15.74 -10.90 0.45
CA ASN A 57 -16.14 -11.31 1.81
C ASN A 57 -15.38 -10.58 2.92
N ALA A 58 -14.08 -10.32 2.69
CA ALA A 58 -13.23 -9.56 3.61
C ALA A 58 -13.46 -8.04 3.54
N GLY A 59 -14.20 -7.56 2.55
CA GLY A 59 -14.38 -6.13 2.27
C GLY A 59 -13.07 -5.49 1.78
N GLY A 60 -12.34 -6.17 0.91
CA GLY A 60 -11.06 -5.71 0.41
C GLY A 60 -10.91 -5.95 -1.09
N VAL A 61 -9.68 -6.00 -1.57
CA VAL A 61 -9.34 -6.26 -2.98
C VAL A 61 -8.36 -7.42 -3.10
N THR A 62 -8.18 -7.95 -4.32
CA THR A 62 -7.23 -9.05 -4.51
C THR A 62 -5.79 -8.56 -4.44
N ILE A 63 -4.87 -9.42 -3.95
CA ILE A 63 -3.43 -9.16 -3.87
C ILE A 63 -2.89 -8.73 -5.24
N HIS A 64 -3.22 -9.49 -6.30
CA HIS A 64 -2.76 -9.23 -7.66
C HIS A 64 -3.23 -7.87 -8.18
N SER A 65 -4.49 -7.49 -7.96
CA SER A 65 -5.03 -6.19 -8.36
C SER A 65 -4.38 -5.05 -7.60
N PHE A 66 -4.23 -5.19 -6.28
CA PHE A 66 -3.66 -4.11 -5.46
C PHE A 66 -2.21 -3.84 -5.80
N PHE A 67 -1.38 -4.87 -5.89
CA PHE A 67 0.05 -4.73 -6.17
C PHE A 67 0.40 -4.81 -7.66
N GLN A 68 -0.60 -4.97 -8.54
CA GLN A 68 -0.42 -5.12 -10.00
C GLN A 68 0.58 -6.24 -10.32
N LEU A 69 0.42 -7.39 -9.65
CA LEU A 69 1.28 -8.55 -9.87
C LEU A 69 0.81 -9.34 -11.10
N ALA A 70 1.76 -9.88 -11.84
CA ALA A 70 1.48 -10.84 -12.89
C ALA A 70 1.01 -12.18 -12.29
N PHE A 71 0.19 -12.94 -13.03
CA PHE A 71 -0.21 -14.29 -12.64
C PHE A 71 0.88 -15.37 -12.91
N ALA A 72 2.10 -14.96 -13.20
CA ALA A 72 3.26 -15.83 -13.40
C ALA A 72 4.06 -16.00 -12.10
N PRO A 73 4.83 -17.09 -11.97
CA PRO A 73 5.75 -17.28 -10.84
C PRO A 73 6.69 -16.10 -10.63
N TYR A 74 6.89 -15.74 -9.37
CA TYR A 74 7.77 -14.65 -9.00
C TYR A 74 9.12 -15.18 -8.51
N VAL A 75 10.21 -14.69 -9.12
CA VAL A 75 11.58 -14.96 -8.67
C VAL A 75 12.16 -13.67 -8.08
N PRO A 76 12.67 -13.70 -6.83
CA PRO A 76 13.25 -12.54 -6.17
C PRO A 76 14.41 -11.90 -6.96
N GLU A 77 14.57 -10.57 -6.89
CA GLU A 77 15.61 -9.86 -7.63
C GLU A 77 17.04 -10.27 -7.27
N SER A 78 17.27 -10.63 -6.01
CA SER A 78 18.57 -11.08 -5.50
C SER A 78 19.08 -12.38 -6.15
N GLU A 79 18.22 -13.14 -6.82
CA GLU A 79 18.52 -14.45 -7.37
C GLU A 79 18.40 -14.52 -8.90
N ARG A 80 18.21 -13.37 -9.57
CA ARG A 80 18.03 -13.27 -11.02
C ARG A 80 19.24 -13.61 -11.87
N GLY A 81 20.42 -13.78 -11.28
CA GLY A 81 21.59 -14.26 -12.00
C GLY A 81 21.42 -15.62 -12.68
N ILE A 82 20.34 -16.34 -12.39
CA ILE A 82 20.03 -17.71 -12.84
C ILE A 82 18.78 -17.77 -13.73
N ALA A 83 17.96 -16.71 -13.78
CA ALA A 83 16.70 -16.70 -14.55
C ALA A 83 16.84 -16.07 -15.94
N PRO A 84 16.18 -16.62 -16.99
CA PRO A 84 16.29 -16.09 -18.35
C PRO A 84 15.74 -14.67 -18.47
N ASP A 85 16.45 -13.90 -19.27
CA ASP A 85 16.30 -12.49 -19.61
C ASP A 85 14.89 -12.14 -20.16
N ARG A 86 13.91 -11.97 -19.29
CA ARG A 86 12.68 -11.27 -19.65
C ARG A 86 12.67 -9.93 -18.94
N PRO A 87 12.83 -8.81 -19.68
CA PRO A 87 12.65 -7.49 -19.11
C PRO A 87 11.19 -7.41 -18.59
N ARG A 88 11.02 -7.38 -17.26
CA ARG A 88 9.75 -6.93 -16.69
C ARG A 88 9.59 -5.48 -17.10
N GLU A 89 8.58 -5.19 -17.91
CA GLU A 89 8.09 -3.82 -17.99
C GLU A 89 7.84 -3.35 -16.57
N ALA A 90 8.62 -2.38 -16.13
CA ALA A 90 8.52 -1.87 -14.77
C ALA A 90 7.11 -1.31 -14.58
N VAL A 91 6.26 -2.04 -13.89
CA VAL A 91 4.87 -1.64 -13.61
C VAL A 91 4.90 -0.21 -13.07
N ARG A 92 4.26 0.71 -13.81
CA ARG A 92 4.19 2.12 -13.47
C ARG A 92 2.99 2.36 -12.56
N PHE A 93 3.25 2.47 -11.28
CA PHE A 93 2.22 2.86 -10.33
C PHE A 93 1.83 4.34 -10.49
N SER A 94 0.53 4.63 -10.41
CA SER A 94 0.05 6.01 -10.35
C SER A 94 0.58 6.71 -9.08
N ARG A 95 0.68 8.03 -9.11
CA ARG A 95 1.11 8.83 -7.93
C ARG A 95 0.23 8.56 -6.72
N GLN A 96 -1.08 8.46 -6.93
CA GLN A 96 -2.05 8.15 -5.89
C GLN A 96 -1.79 6.77 -5.26
N LYS A 97 -1.53 5.75 -6.08
CA LYS A 97 -1.21 4.40 -5.61
C LYS A 97 0.08 4.37 -4.77
N ILE A 98 1.12 5.09 -5.22
CA ILE A 98 2.37 5.24 -4.46
C ILE A 98 2.11 5.92 -3.11
N ALA A 99 1.26 6.94 -3.06
CA ALA A 99 0.91 7.61 -1.81
C ALA A 99 0.18 6.68 -0.85
N ILE A 100 -0.77 5.86 -1.34
CA ILE A 100 -1.43 4.82 -0.56
C ILE A 100 -0.39 3.84 0.00
N ILE A 101 0.48 3.27 -0.84
CA ILE A 101 1.51 2.31 -0.41
C ILE A 101 2.41 2.92 0.68
N LYS A 102 2.79 4.18 0.56
CA LYS A 102 3.60 4.88 1.56
C LYS A 102 2.87 5.11 2.88
N SER A 103 1.56 5.27 2.85
CA SER A 103 0.74 5.58 4.02
C SER A 103 0.26 4.35 4.81
N ILE A 104 0.38 3.14 4.30
CA ILE A 104 -0.10 1.91 4.96
C ILE A 104 0.63 1.70 6.28
N ASP A 105 -0.12 1.52 7.38
CA ASP A 105 0.41 1.11 8.67
C ASP A 105 0.23 -0.39 8.89
N LEU A 106 -0.88 -0.96 8.39
CA LEU A 106 -1.24 -2.36 8.54
C LEU A 106 -1.70 -2.94 7.21
N LEU A 107 -1.05 -4.02 6.78
CA LEU A 107 -1.47 -4.82 5.63
C LEU A 107 -2.12 -6.10 6.12
N VAL A 108 -3.39 -6.26 5.85
CA VAL A 108 -4.14 -7.48 6.18
C VAL A 108 -4.23 -8.37 4.95
N ILE A 109 -3.91 -9.64 5.11
CA ILE A 109 -4.11 -10.67 4.08
C ILE A 109 -5.01 -11.76 4.68
N ASP A 110 -6.26 -11.78 4.23
CA ASP A 110 -7.22 -12.83 4.61
C ASP A 110 -7.03 -14.06 3.71
N GLU A 111 -7.40 -15.23 4.21
CA GLU A 111 -7.21 -16.54 3.56
C GLU A 111 -5.74 -16.77 3.13
N ILE A 112 -4.80 -16.44 4.02
CA ILE A 112 -3.36 -16.52 3.76
C ILE A 112 -2.89 -17.92 3.38
N SER A 113 -3.60 -18.98 3.81
CA SER A 113 -3.27 -20.37 3.46
C SER A 113 -3.21 -20.64 1.97
N MET A 114 -3.98 -19.87 1.17
CA MET A 114 -4.01 -19.97 -0.27
C MET A 114 -2.96 -19.10 -1.00
N VAL A 115 -2.15 -18.35 -0.27
CA VAL A 115 -1.14 -17.45 -0.84
C VAL A 115 0.19 -18.18 -0.97
N ARG A 116 0.77 -18.16 -2.18
CA ARG A 116 2.08 -18.75 -2.44
C ARG A 116 3.20 -17.92 -1.83
N ALA A 117 4.29 -18.58 -1.46
CA ALA A 117 5.50 -17.95 -0.92
C ALA A 117 6.06 -16.86 -1.84
N ASP A 118 6.14 -17.15 -3.14
CA ASP A 118 6.66 -16.21 -4.16
C ASP A 118 5.76 -14.98 -4.33
N VAL A 119 4.45 -15.13 -4.22
CA VAL A 119 3.48 -14.00 -4.27
C VAL A 119 3.69 -13.08 -3.06
N LEU A 120 3.94 -13.66 -1.89
CA LEU A 120 4.20 -12.86 -0.68
C LEU A 120 5.53 -12.11 -0.76
N ASP A 121 6.56 -12.70 -1.38
CA ASP A 121 7.83 -12.03 -1.66
C ASP A 121 7.67 -10.92 -2.69
N ALA A 122 6.84 -11.11 -3.73
CA ALA A 122 6.50 -10.06 -4.68
C ALA A 122 5.81 -8.84 -4.00
N VAL A 123 4.91 -9.10 -3.05
CA VAL A 123 4.29 -8.05 -2.20
C VAL A 123 5.36 -7.29 -1.42
N SER A 124 6.30 -8.02 -0.79
CA SER A 124 7.40 -7.42 -0.05
C SER A 124 8.26 -6.52 -0.94
N ASP A 125 8.61 -6.95 -2.14
CA ASP A 125 9.46 -6.17 -3.04
C ASP A 125 8.78 -4.89 -3.53
N VAL A 126 7.47 -4.92 -3.82
CA VAL A 126 6.72 -3.71 -4.14
C VAL A 126 6.71 -2.74 -2.95
N LEU A 127 6.47 -3.23 -1.75
CA LEU A 127 6.48 -2.39 -0.54
C LEU A 127 7.87 -1.81 -0.26
N ARG A 128 8.94 -2.60 -0.39
CA ARG A 128 10.34 -2.15 -0.25
C ARG A 128 10.71 -1.09 -1.27
N ARG A 129 10.24 -1.20 -2.50
CA ARG A 129 10.50 -0.21 -3.57
C ARG A 129 10.03 1.19 -3.21
N PHE A 130 8.88 1.33 -2.53
CA PHE A 130 8.26 2.62 -2.24
C PHE A 130 8.40 3.08 -0.79
N ARG A 131 8.87 2.21 0.12
CA ARG A 131 9.04 2.50 1.55
C ARG A 131 10.50 2.32 1.99
N ASP A 132 10.79 1.43 2.92
CA ASP A 132 12.16 1.13 3.36
C ASP A 132 12.70 -0.12 2.63
N ARG A 133 13.71 0.10 1.79
CA ARG A 133 14.33 -0.99 1.00
C ARG A 133 15.06 -2.03 1.85
N ARG A 134 15.45 -1.67 3.07
CA ARG A 134 16.23 -2.53 3.97
C ARG A 134 15.36 -3.45 4.81
N LYS A 135 14.08 -3.10 5.00
CA LYS A 135 13.14 -3.86 5.82
C LYS A 135 12.24 -4.73 4.96
N PRO A 136 12.00 -6.01 5.33
CA PRO A 136 10.99 -6.82 4.68
C PRO A 136 9.64 -6.10 4.75
N PHE A 137 8.84 -6.25 3.69
CA PHE A 137 7.56 -5.55 3.51
C PHE A 137 7.63 -4.03 3.67
N GLY A 138 8.82 -3.43 3.44
CA GLY A 138 9.03 -1.99 3.62
C GLY A 138 8.78 -1.49 5.05
N GLY A 139 8.81 -2.38 6.05
CA GLY A 139 8.52 -2.10 7.45
C GLY A 139 7.03 -1.93 7.78
N VAL A 140 6.13 -2.39 6.92
CA VAL A 140 4.67 -2.44 7.19
C VAL A 140 4.37 -3.62 8.12
N GLN A 141 3.53 -3.39 9.12
CA GLN A 141 3.01 -4.47 9.96
C GLN A 141 2.05 -5.33 9.15
N LEU A 142 2.15 -6.66 9.30
CA LEU A 142 1.27 -7.62 8.65
C LEU A 142 0.26 -8.19 9.65
N LEU A 143 -0.98 -8.40 9.18
CA LEU A 143 -1.95 -9.27 9.82
C LEU A 143 -2.34 -10.35 8.81
N LEU A 144 -1.80 -11.55 9.00
CA LEU A 144 -2.03 -12.71 8.16
C LEU A 144 -3.13 -13.56 8.80
N ILE A 145 -4.27 -13.69 8.13
CA ILE A 145 -5.44 -14.42 8.67
C ILE A 145 -5.68 -15.66 7.84
N GLY A 146 -5.79 -16.84 8.46
CA GLY A 146 -6.10 -18.07 7.76
C GLY A 146 -5.92 -19.32 8.60
N ASP A 147 -6.24 -20.46 8.03
CA ASP A 147 -6.02 -21.78 8.63
C ASP A 147 -5.20 -22.62 7.64
N VAL A 148 -3.93 -22.85 7.94
CA VAL A 148 -3.01 -23.58 7.04
C VAL A 148 -3.39 -25.06 6.85
N GLN A 149 -4.25 -25.58 7.70
CA GLN A 149 -4.82 -26.94 7.58
C GLN A 149 -6.03 -26.97 6.59
N GLN A 150 -6.44 -25.81 6.09
CA GLN A 150 -7.44 -25.72 5.02
C GLN A 150 -6.76 -25.82 3.64
N LEU A 151 -7.29 -25.14 2.62
CA LEU A 151 -6.79 -25.26 1.26
C LEU A 151 -5.36 -24.71 1.12
N ALA A 152 -4.53 -25.53 0.49
CA ALA A 152 -3.18 -25.14 0.07
C ALA A 152 -3.20 -24.16 -1.12
N PRO A 153 -2.09 -23.44 -1.35
CA PRO A 153 -1.93 -22.64 -2.57
C PRO A 153 -1.99 -23.54 -3.80
N VAL A 154 -2.66 -23.05 -4.85
CA VAL A 154 -2.68 -23.76 -6.13
C VAL A 154 -1.40 -23.42 -6.89
N VAL A 155 -0.63 -24.46 -7.24
CA VAL A 155 0.61 -24.35 -8.03
C VAL A 155 0.57 -25.43 -9.11
N ARG A 156 0.85 -25.07 -10.37
CA ARG A 156 0.99 -26.04 -11.46
C ARG A 156 2.35 -26.71 -11.38
N ASP A 157 2.43 -27.96 -11.86
CA ASP A 157 3.70 -28.72 -11.81
C ASP A 157 4.86 -27.99 -12.50
N GLU A 158 4.59 -27.35 -13.63
CA GLU A 158 5.58 -26.55 -14.37
C GLU A 158 6.06 -25.33 -13.55
N GLU A 159 5.14 -24.67 -12.86
CA GLU A 159 5.44 -23.53 -12.00
C GLU A 159 6.25 -23.98 -10.78
N TRP A 160 5.87 -25.11 -10.19
CA TRP A 160 6.58 -25.67 -9.04
C TRP A 160 7.98 -26.15 -9.42
N ALA A 161 8.16 -26.72 -10.58
CA ALA A 161 9.49 -27.11 -11.09
C ALA A 161 10.48 -25.93 -11.10
N LEU A 162 9.98 -24.71 -11.37
CA LEU A 162 10.76 -23.47 -11.26
C LEU A 162 10.91 -23.01 -9.81
N LEU A 163 9.81 -22.93 -9.06
CA LEU A 163 9.78 -22.31 -7.72
C LEU A 163 10.53 -23.12 -6.67
N ARG A 164 10.55 -24.44 -6.75
CA ARG A 164 11.25 -25.34 -5.82
C ARG A 164 12.76 -25.12 -5.76
N THR A 165 13.34 -24.41 -6.74
CA THR A 165 14.76 -24.01 -6.71
C THR A 165 15.01 -22.83 -5.77
N PHE A 166 13.95 -22.11 -5.37
CA PHE A 166 14.02 -20.92 -4.55
C PHE A 166 13.29 -21.06 -3.21
N TYR A 167 12.32 -21.97 -3.11
CA TYR A 167 11.42 -22.13 -1.95
C TYR A 167 11.36 -23.61 -1.56
N ASP A 168 11.36 -23.86 -0.25
CA ASP A 168 11.27 -25.22 0.31
C ASP A 168 9.84 -25.81 0.11
N SER A 169 8.82 -24.93 0.16
CA SER A 169 7.42 -25.29 -0.10
C SER A 169 6.67 -24.14 -0.77
N PRO A 170 5.49 -24.38 -1.35
CA PRO A 170 4.66 -23.32 -1.95
C PRO A 170 3.97 -22.45 -0.89
N PHE A 171 3.93 -22.84 0.37
CA PHE A 171 3.19 -22.16 1.42
C PHE A 171 3.78 -20.80 1.77
N PHE A 172 2.92 -19.86 2.16
CA PHE A 172 3.28 -18.48 2.48
C PHE A 172 4.40 -18.36 3.53
N PHE A 173 4.45 -19.28 4.48
CA PHE A 173 5.45 -19.24 5.56
C PHE A 173 6.88 -19.57 5.09
N ASP A 174 7.04 -20.07 3.87
CA ASP A 174 8.34 -20.23 3.22
C ASP A 174 8.78 -19.01 2.39
N SER A 175 7.98 -17.93 2.38
CA SER A 175 8.42 -16.63 1.87
C SER A 175 9.71 -16.17 2.53
N LYS A 176 10.71 -15.79 1.73
CA LYS A 176 12.00 -15.29 2.22
C LYS A 176 11.86 -13.99 3.01
N ALA A 177 10.93 -13.13 2.59
CA ALA A 177 10.63 -11.90 3.29
C ALA A 177 9.95 -12.16 4.64
N LEU A 178 9.05 -13.15 4.71
CA LEU A 178 8.38 -13.50 5.96
C LEU A 178 9.34 -14.17 6.95
N LYS A 179 10.25 -15.03 6.48
CA LYS A 179 11.31 -15.63 7.33
C LYS A 179 12.23 -14.58 7.98
N GLN A 180 12.32 -13.36 7.40
CA GLN A 180 13.06 -12.22 7.96
C GLN A 180 12.18 -11.27 8.79
N THR A 181 10.89 -11.55 8.87
CA THR A 181 9.92 -10.70 9.57
C THR A 181 9.64 -11.27 10.95
N ASP A 182 9.74 -10.41 11.97
CA ASP A 182 9.29 -10.78 13.32
C ASP A 182 7.76 -10.80 13.37
N TYR A 183 7.18 -11.95 13.68
CA TYR A 183 5.74 -12.11 13.84
C TYR A 183 5.41 -13.07 14.98
N VAL A 184 4.20 -12.96 15.50
CA VAL A 184 3.63 -13.88 16.51
C VAL A 184 2.46 -14.64 15.92
N GLY A 185 2.37 -15.92 16.27
CA GLY A 185 1.24 -16.78 15.93
C GLY A 185 0.21 -16.81 17.07
N ILE A 186 -1.06 -16.52 16.75
CA ILE A 186 -2.17 -16.59 17.70
C ILE A 186 -3.23 -17.52 17.13
N GLU A 187 -3.47 -18.64 17.81
CA GLU A 187 -4.46 -19.63 17.41
C GLU A 187 -5.74 -19.49 18.23
N LEU A 188 -6.87 -19.25 17.52
CA LEU A 188 -8.21 -19.19 18.11
C LEU A 188 -8.71 -20.58 18.42
N GLN A 189 -9.05 -20.84 19.66
CA GLN A 189 -9.48 -22.16 20.12
C GLN A 189 -11.00 -22.35 20.03
N ARG A 190 -11.77 -21.30 20.29
CA ARG A 190 -13.23 -21.37 20.42
C ARG A 190 -13.91 -21.43 19.06
N VAL A 191 -14.66 -22.51 18.78
CA VAL A 191 -15.48 -22.68 17.58
C VAL A 191 -16.90 -22.18 17.85
N TYR A 192 -17.46 -21.41 16.93
CA TYR A 192 -18.82 -20.82 17.03
C TYR A 192 -19.77 -21.38 15.97
N ARG A 193 -19.26 -22.03 14.93
CA ARG A 193 -20.04 -22.49 13.77
C ARG A 193 -20.81 -23.79 14.03
N GLN A 194 -20.15 -24.76 14.65
CA GLN A 194 -20.70 -26.07 14.96
C GLN A 194 -21.12 -26.13 16.43
N SER A 195 -22.29 -26.70 16.71
CA SER A 195 -22.80 -26.93 18.07
C SER A 195 -22.67 -28.40 18.52
N ASP A 196 -22.45 -29.33 17.57
CA ASP A 196 -22.25 -30.76 17.85
C ASP A 196 -20.79 -31.02 18.26
N GLY A 197 -20.59 -31.25 19.57
CA GLY A 197 -19.26 -31.49 20.14
C GLY A 197 -18.54 -32.72 19.55
N ARG A 198 -19.29 -33.77 19.21
CA ARG A 198 -18.72 -34.97 18.61
C ARG A 198 -18.23 -34.71 17.19
N PHE A 199 -19.04 -34.01 16.41
CA PHE A 199 -18.63 -33.62 15.07
C PHE A 199 -17.42 -32.70 15.06
N VAL A 200 -17.36 -31.74 15.99
CA VAL A 200 -16.18 -30.87 16.19
C VAL A 200 -14.93 -31.70 16.51
N GLU A 201 -15.07 -32.74 17.34
CA GLU A 201 -13.94 -33.63 17.67
C GLU A 201 -13.44 -34.38 16.41
N LEU A 202 -14.36 -34.97 15.63
CA LEU A 202 -14.01 -35.65 14.37
C LEU A 202 -13.32 -34.70 13.39
N LEU A 203 -13.87 -33.49 13.20
CA LEU A 203 -13.26 -32.46 12.35
C LEU A 203 -11.86 -32.08 12.83
N ASN A 204 -11.64 -31.97 14.14
CA ASN A 204 -10.32 -31.68 14.69
C ASN A 204 -9.32 -32.80 14.38
N ARG A 205 -9.72 -34.05 14.51
CA ARG A 205 -8.86 -35.19 14.21
C ARG A 205 -8.49 -35.25 12.73
N VAL A 206 -9.46 -34.99 11.83
CA VAL A 206 -9.19 -34.90 10.38
C VAL A 206 -8.24 -33.73 10.08
N ARG A 207 -8.49 -32.55 10.68
CA ARG A 207 -7.65 -31.37 10.53
C ARG A 207 -6.19 -31.61 10.94
N ASP A 208 -6.02 -32.28 12.08
CA ASP A 208 -4.70 -32.51 12.65
C ASP A 208 -3.98 -33.72 12.06
N GLY A 209 -4.58 -34.39 11.05
CA GLY A 209 -4.05 -35.61 10.44
C GLY A 209 -4.03 -36.81 11.38
N ARG A 210 -4.77 -36.75 12.50
CA ARG A 210 -4.85 -37.84 13.51
C ARG A 210 -6.05 -38.75 13.24
N VAL A 211 -6.08 -39.29 12.04
CA VAL A 211 -7.18 -40.15 11.60
C VAL A 211 -6.79 -41.60 11.80
N ASP A 212 -7.54 -42.25 12.66
CA ASP A 212 -7.47 -43.70 12.86
C ASP A 212 -8.72 -44.38 12.29
N ARG A 213 -8.74 -45.71 12.35
CA ARG A 213 -9.84 -46.49 11.87
C ARG A 213 -11.19 -46.14 12.51
N ASN A 214 -11.21 -45.78 13.79
CA ASN A 214 -12.43 -45.41 14.49
C ASN A 214 -13.03 -44.10 13.92
N VAL A 215 -12.20 -43.11 13.57
CA VAL A 215 -12.64 -41.86 12.94
C VAL A 215 -13.19 -42.13 11.53
N LEU A 216 -12.50 -42.96 10.74
CA LEU A 216 -12.96 -43.34 9.42
C LEU A 216 -14.27 -44.10 9.47
N ASP A 217 -14.38 -45.11 10.35
CA ASP A 217 -15.58 -45.88 10.54
C ASP A 217 -16.79 -45.02 10.93
N GLU A 218 -16.57 -44.05 11.81
CA GLU A 218 -17.63 -43.14 12.23
C GLU A 218 -18.06 -42.18 11.13
N LEU A 219 -17.13 -41.58 10.39
CA LEU A 219 -17.44 -40.75 9.22
C LEU A 219 -18.10 -41.57 8.11
N ASN A 220 -17.61 -42.81 7.87
CA ASN A 220 -18.13 -43.70 6.84
C ASN A 220 -19.53 -44.24 7.15
N ARG A 221 -20.05 -44.15 8.38
CA ARG A 221 -21.47 -44.36 8.65
C ARG A 221 -22.38 -43.41 7.89
N ARG A 222 -21.82 -42.28 7.41
CA ARG A 222 -22.54 -41.31 6.56
C ARG A 222 -22.44 -41.63 5.06
N TYR A 223 -21.76 -42.69 4.66
CA TYR A 223 -21.70 -43.16 3.28
C TYR A 223 -23.02 -43.84 2.89
N VAL A 224 -23.65 -43.28 1.84
CA VAL A 224 -24.87 -43.80 1.27
C VAL A 224 -24.66 -44.02 -0.23
N PRO A 225 -24.46 -45.27 -0.67
CA PRO A 225 -24.21 -45.56 -2.07
C PRO A 225 -25.38 -45.11 -2.97
N GLY A 226 -25.04 -44.39 -4.05
CA GLY A 226 -26.06 -43.94 -5.01
C GLY A 226 -27.07 -42.94 -4.45
N PHE A 227 -26.77 -42.27 -3.37
CA PHE A 227 -27.63 -41.26 -2.74
C PHE A 227 -28.05 -40.20 -3.77
N ARG A 228 -29.34 -40.03 -3.93
CA ARG A 228 -29.95 -39.00 -4.77
C ARG A 228 -30.93 -38.21 -3.91
N PRO A 229 -30.54 -37.00 -3.49
CA PRO A 229 -31.43 -36.15 -2.67
C PRO A 229 -32.66 -35.75 -3.48
N GLY A 230 -33.80 -35.71 -2.81
CA GLY A 230 -35.02 -35.10 -3.36
C GLY A 230 -34.82 -33.58 -3.52
N ASP A 231 -35.60 -32.98 -4.43
CA ASP A 231 -35.48 -31.56 -4.76
C ASP A 231 -35.85 -30.65 -3.58
N ASP A 232 -36.66 -31.13 -2.65
CA ASP A 232 -37.10 -30.44 -1.43
C ASP A 232 -36.14 -30.63 -0.24
N GLU A 233 -35.18 -31.55 -0.33
CA GLU A 233 -34.28 -31.86 0.78
C GLU A 233 -33.11 -30.84 0.93
N GLY A 234 -32.79 -30.07 -0.11
CA GLY A 234 -31.81 -28.99 -0.12
C GLY A 234 -30.37 -29.43 0.19
N TYR A 235 -29.99 -30.59 -0.25
CA TYR A 235 -28.58 -31.01 -0.28
C TYR A 235 -27.82 -30.25 -1.35
N ILE A 236 -26.56 -29.90 -1.03
CA ILE A 236 -25.60 -29.39 -2.00
C ILE A 236 -24.44 -30.39 -2.15
N THR A 237 -24.07 -30.73 -3.36
CA THR A 237 -22.91 -31.60 -3.61
C THR A 237 -21.62 -30.80 -3.63
N LEU A 238 -20.66 -31.16 -2.78
CA LEU A 238 -19.33 -30.61 -2.75
C LEU A 238 -18.38 -31.51 -3.52
N THR A 239 -17.79 -30.97 -4.60
CA THR A 239 -16.88 -31.71 -5.48
C THR A 239 -15.53 -31.01 -5.61
N SER A 240 -14.48 -31.74 -5.97
CA SER A 240 -13.14 -31.21 -6.16
C SER A 240 -12.95 -30.38 -7.45
N HIS A 241 -13.74 -30.63 -8.51
CA HIS A 241 -13.55 -30.06 -9.83
C HIS A 241 -14.75 -29.22 -10.32
N ASN A 242 -14.45 -28.07 -10.99
CA ASN A 242 -15.50 -27.20 -11.53
C ASN A 242 -16.38 -27.90 -12.56
N HIS A 243 -15.77 -28.62 -13.52
CA HIS A 243 -16.53 -29.33 -14.58
C HIS A 243 -17.55 -30.33 -14.03
N THR A 244 -17.25 -30.98 -12.91
CA THR A 244 -18.17 -31.89 -12.25
C THR A 244 -19.35 -31.14 -11.64
N ALA A 245 -19.07 -30.00 -10.95
CA ALA A 245 -20.11 -29.17 -10.38
C ALA A 245 -21.03 -28.59 -11.47
N ASP A 246 -20.46 -28.06 -12.53
CA ASP A 246 -21.19 -27.45 -13.65
C ASP A 246 -22.05 -28.52 -14.38
N ALA A 247 -21.51 -29.69 -14.66
CA ALA A 247 -22.26 -30.80 -15.28
C ALA A 247 -23.44 -31.28 -14.42
N ILE A 248 -23.29 -31.33 -13.10
CA ILE A 248 -24.39 -31.68 -12.19
C ILE A 248 -25.48 -30.58 -12.25
N ASN A 249 -25.08 -29.30 -12.16
CA ASN A 249 -26.02 -28.19 -12.17
C ASN A 249 -26.78 -28.07 -13.50
N GLU A 250 -26.10 -28.19 -14.64
CA GLU A 250 -26.70 -28.16 -15.97
C GLU A 250 -27.68 -29.29 -16.17
N ARG A 251 -27.28 -30.53 -15.83
CA ARG A 251 -28.17 -31.72 -15.94
C ARG A 251 -29.42 -31.53 -15.07
N ARG A 252 -29.27 -31.15 -13.81
CA ARG A 252 -30.40 -30.98 -12.89
C ARG A 252 -31.34 -29.85 -13.34
N LEU A 253 -30.78 -28.77 -13.88
CA LEU A 253 -31.57 -27.68 -14.45
C LEU A 253 -32.35 -28.15 -15.70
N ALA A 254 -31.74 -28.98 -16.55
CA ALA A 254 -32.38 -29.52 -17.75
C ALA A 254 -33.50 -30.53 -17.43
N GLU A 255 -33.39 -31.26 -16.31
CA GLU A 255 -34.40 -32.23 -15.83
C GLU A 255 -35.72 -31.58 -15.39
N LEU A 256 -35.76 -30.26 -15.18
CA LEU A 256 -36.97 -29.52 -14.80
C LEU A 256 -37.84 -29.20 -16.02
N ASP A 257 -39.12 -29.59 -15.97
CA ASP A 257 -40.08 -29.41 -17.09
C ASP A 257 -40.57 -27.93 -17.27
N ALA A 258 -40.13 -27.01 -16.42
CA ALA A 258 -40.54 -25.61 -16.47
C ALA A 258 -39.78 -24.81 -17.56
N PRO A 259 -40.39 -23.77 -18.13
CA PRO A 259 -39.69 -22.90 -19.08
C PRO A 259 -38.44 -22.24 -18.43
N SER A 260 -37.39 -22.04 -19.22
CA SER A 260 -36.18 -21.37 -18.77
C SER A 260 -36.28 -19.86 -18.98
N HIS A 261 -35.82 -19.10 -18.00
CA HIS A 261 -35.62 -17.66 -18.09
C HIS A 261 -34.15 -17.34 -17.86
N THR A 262 -33.60 -16.46 -18.67
CA THR A 262 -32.20 -16.02 -18.56
C THR A 262 -32.16 -14.57 -18.24
N PHE A 263 -31.43 -14.23 -17.16
CA PHE A 263 -31.24 -12.87 -16.68
C PHE A 263 -29.80 -12.45 -16.96
N GLU A 264 -29.64 -11.41 -17.76
CA GLU A 264 -28.32 -10.83 -18.07
C GLU A 264 -27.91 -9.84 -17.00
N ALA A 265 -26.65 -9.90 -16.58
CA ALA A 265 -26.11 -8.95 -15.63
C ALA A 265 -25.90 -7.57 -16.29
N GLU A 266 -26.20 -6.50 -15.57
CA GLU A 266 -25.79 -5.17 -15.93
C GLU A 266 -24.37 -4.94 -15.41
N ILE A 267 -23.43 -4.65 -16.32
CA ILE A 267 -22.03 -4.47 -15.98
C ILE A 267 -21.61 -3.07 -16.43
N GLU A 268 -21.27 -2.23 -15.45
CA GLU A 268 -20.83 -0.87 -15.69
C GLU A 268 -19.36 -0.68 -15.27
N GLY A 269 -18.61 0.10 -16.03
CA GLY A 269 -17.23 0.45 -15.73
C GLY A 269 -16.26 -0.73 -15.75
N ALA A 270 -15.25 -0.71 -14.90
CA ALA A 270 -14.21 -1.72 -14.84
C ALA A 270 -14.55 -2.82 -13.83
N PHE A 271 -15.25 -3.86 -14.26
CA PHE A 271 -15.53 -5.06 -13.45
C PHE A 271 -15.02 -6.31 -14.18
N PRO A 272 -13.79 -6.80 -13.88
CA PRO A 272 -13.19 -7.95 -14.57
C PRO A 272 -13.95 -9.24 -14.34
N GLU A 273 -14.00 -10.11 -15.34
CA GLU A 273 -14.74 -11.41 -15.30
C GLU A 273 -14.31 -12.32 -14.12
N TYR A 274 -13.04 -12.33 -13.76
CA TYR A 274 -12.56 -13.17 -12.64
C TYR A 274 -13.11 -12.72 -11.27
N LEU A 275 -13.75 -11.54 -11.19
CA LEU A 275 -14.43 -11.02 -10.01
C LEU A 275 -15.95 -11.27 -10.02
N TYR A 276 -16.51 -11.87 -11.07
CA TYR A 276 -17.95 -12.08 -11.15
C TYR A 276 -18.44 -12.96 -9.99
N PRO A 277 -19.34 -12.42 -9.15
CA PRO A 277 -19.86 -13.14 -7.99
C PRO A 277 -20.82 -14.26 -8.37
N THR A 278 -21.48 -14.12 -9.51
CA THR A 278 -22.36 -15.13 -10.12
C THR A 278 -22.21 -15.10 -11.64
N HIS A 279 -22.94 -15.94 -12.35
CA HIS A 279 -22.90 -15.97 -13.82
C HIS A 279 -23.46 -14.66 -14.39
N PRO A 280 -22.79 -14.04 -15.38
CA PRO A 280 -23.32 -12.85 -16.05
C PRO A 280 -24.66 -13.17 -16.76
N SER A 281 -24.78 -14.36 -17.35
CA SER A 281 -26.01 -14.87 -17.93
C SER A 281 -26.56 -15.98 -17.01
N LEU A 282 -27.50 -15.62 -16.14
CA LEU A 282 -28.08 -16.50 -15.14
C LEU A 282 -29.37 -17.14 -15.67
N THR A 283 -29.29 -18.42 -16.00
CA THR A 283 -30.45 -19.19 -16.45
C THR A 283 -31.09 -19.95 -15.28
N LEU A 284 -32.38 -19.75 -15.06
CA LEU A 284 -33.18 -20.39 -14.01
C LEU A 284 -34.45 -21.00 -14.57
N ARG A 285 -35.01 -21.96 -13.84
CA ARG A 285 -36.32 -22.53 -14.05
C ARG A 285 -37.11 -22.62 -12.74
N LYS A 286 -38.41 -22.61 -12.79
CA LYS A 286 -39.23 -22.92 -11.60
C LYS A 286 -38.88 -24.32 -11.11
N GLY A 287 -38.68 -24.48 -9.78
CA GLY A 287 -38.19 -25.68 -9.16
C GLY A 287 -36.66 -25.75 -9.04
N ALA A 288 -35.91 -24.83 -9.64
CA ALA A 288 -34.44 -24.82 -9.54
C ALA A 288 -33.97 -24.60 -8.09
N GLN A 289 -33.06 -25.46 -7.65
CA GLN A 289 -32.36 -25.25 -6.41
C GLN A 289 -31.28 -24.16 -6.62
N VAL A 290 -31.38 -23.11 -5.81
CA VAL A 290 -30.46 -21.98 -5.86
C VAL A 290 -29.83 -21.72 -4.50
N MET A 291 -28.68 -21.08 -4.53
CA MET A 291 -27.99 -20.55 -3.35
C MET A 291 -27.87 -19.04 -3.47
N PHE A 292 -28.16 -18.34 -2.38
CA PHE A 292 -27.88 -16.92 -2.27
C PHE A 292 -26.37 -16.69 -2.17
N VAL A 293 -25.84 -15.80 -2.99
CA VAL A 293 -24.40 -15.47 -3.04
C VAL A 293 -24.08 -14.11 -2.39
N LYS A 294 -25.05 -13.54 -1.68
CA LYS A 294 -24.91 -12.30 -0.93
C LYS A 294 -25.81 -12.33 0.31
N ASN A 295 -25.47 -11.55 1.33
CA ASN A 295 -26.35 -11.34 2.48
C ASN A 295 -27.44 -10.33 2.13
N ASP A 296 -28.64 -10.54 2.65
CA ASP A 296 -29.74 -9.60 2.54
C ASP A 296 -29.36 -8.26 3.20
N PRO A 297 -29.36 -7.16 2.46
CA PRO A 297 -29.06 -5.84 3.02
C PRO A 297 -30.23 -5.27 3.85
N SER A 298 -31.42 -5.84 3.73
CA SER A 298 -32.62 -5.37 4.42
C SER A 298 -32.52 -5.59 5.95
N PRO A 299 -33.24 -4.80 6.76
CA PRO A 299 -33.28 -4.98 8.21
C PRO A 299 -33.77 -6.38 8.63
N GLU A 300 -34.64 -7.00 7.84
CA GLU A 300 -35.23 -8.30 8.12
C GLU A 300 -34.25 -9.46 7.97
N LYS A 301 -33.15 -9.27 7.20
CA LYS A 301 -32.10 -10.28 6.96
C LYS A 301 -32.65 -11.64 6.59
N ARG A 302 -33.60 -11.67 5.65
CA ARG A 302 -34.34 -12.88 5.23
C ARG A 302 -33.46 -13.97 4.63
N TYR A 303 -32.29 -13.61 4.08
CA TYR A 303 -31.31 -14.57 3.53
C TYR A 303 -29.85 -14.15 3.82
N TYR A 304 -28.96 -15.12 3.71
CA TYR A 304 -27.52 -14.93 3.90
C TYR A 304 -26.75 -15.69 2.82
N ASN A 305 -25.52 -15.30 2.61
CA ASN A 305 -24.63 -15.99 1.65
C ASN A 305 -24.44 -17.46 2.03
N GLY A 306 -24.76 -18.36 1.09
CA GLY A 306 -24.75 -19.81 1.29
C GLY A 306 -26.12 -20.39 1.65
N ARG A 307 -27.17 -19.58 1.89
CA ARG A 307 -28.52 -20.10 2.14
C ARG A 307 -29.09 -20.71 0.86
N ILE A 308 -29.60 -21.96 0.97
CA ILE A 308 -30.23 -22.70 -0.12
C ILE A 308 -31.73 -22.40 -0.14
N GLY A 309 -32.29 -22.35 -1.32
CA GLY A 309 -33.72 -22.22 -1.55
C GLY A 309 -34.14 -22.81 -2.89
N THR A 310 -35.45 -22.87 -3.12
CA THR A 310 -36.05 -23.36 -4.38
C THR A 310 -36.80 -22.23 -5.06
N VAL A 311 -36.61 -22.03 -6.34
CA VAL A 311 -37.35 -21.07 -7.16
C VAL A 311 -38.80 -21.48 -7.25
N THR A 312 -39.71 -20.68 -6.70
CA THR A 312 -41.15 -20.96 -6.67
C THR A 312 -41.93 -20.28 -7.80
N ALA A 313 -41.49 -19.10 -8.16
CA ALA A 313 -42.02 -18.32 -9.28
C ALA A 313 -40.91 -17.51 -9.95
N LEU A 314 -40.97 -17.39 -11.27
CA LEU A 314 -40.13 -16.47 -12.02
C LEU A 314 -40.83 -16.03 -13.29
N ASP A 315 -40.59 -14.80 -13.68
CA ASP A 315 -40.95 -14.20 -14.95
C ASP A 315 -39.76 -13.32 -15.44
N GLU A 316 -39.97 -12.50 -16.47
CA GLU A 316 -38.89 -11.68 -17.05
C GLU A 316 -38.20 -10.75 -16.06
N ASN A 317 -38.91 -10.29 -15.01
CA ASN A 317 -38.40 -9.27 -14.07
C ASN A 317 -38.53 -9.67 -12.60
N ARG A 318 -38.94 -10.89 -12.31
CA ARG A 318 -39.23 -11.33 -10.94
C ARG A 318 -38.71 -12.75 -10.71
N VAL A 319 -38.03 -12.91 -9.61
CA VAL A 319 -37.59 -14.21 -9.10
C VAL A 319 -38.06 -14.36 -7.65
N GLU A 320 -38.84 -15.38 -7.37
CA GLU A 320 -39.23 -15.75 -6.00
C GLU A 320 -38.54 -17.06 -5.59
N VAL A 321 -37.91 -17.01 -4.43
CA VAL A 321 -37.22 -18.16 -3.86
C VAL A 321 -37.81 -18.46 -2.49
N LEU A 322 -38.17 -19.72 -2.28
CA LEU A 322 -38.54 -20.26 -0.97
C LEU A 322 -37.26 -20.76 -0.27
N PRO A 323 -36.74 -20.04 0.71
CA PRO A 323 -35.59 -20.52 1.46
C PRO A 323 -35.98 -21.76 2.26
N ARG A 324 -35.03 -22.66 2.39
CA ARG A 324 -35.27 -23.88 3.12
C ARG A 324 -35.64 -23.64 4.57
N GLY A 325 -36.64 -24.37 5.07
CA GLY A 325 -37.18 -24.25 6.42
C GLY A 325 -38.15 -23.09 6.62
N GLU A 326 -38.43 -22.31 5.56
CA GLU A 326 -39.46 -21.26 5.56
C GLU A 326 -40.73 -21.76 4.85
N SER A 327 -41.82 -21.08 5.16
CA SER A 327 -43.11 -21.31 4.50
C SER A 327 -43.52 -20.18 3.54
N VAL A 328 -42.77 -19.09 3.55
CA VAL A 328 -43.08 -17.91 2.74
C VAL A 328 -41.93 -17.64 1.78
N PRO A 329 -42.20 -17.57 0.46
CA PRO A 329 -41.17 -17.25 -0.53
C PRO A 329 -40.72 -15.80 -0.40
N ILE A 330 -39.47 -15.53 -0.77
CA ILE A 330 -38.84 -14.21 -0.80
C ILE A 330 -38.82 -13.75 -2.26
N ALA A 331 -39.39 -12.58 -2.54
CA ALA A 331 -39.13 -11.89 -3.78
C ALA A 331 -37.68 -11.39 -3.75
N VAL A 332 -36.84 -11.91 -4.64
CA VAL A 332 -35.43 -11.57 -4.73
C VAL A 332 -35.26 -10.42 -5.71
N GLU A 333 -34.54 -9.39 -5.28
CA GLU A 333 -34.20 -8.25 -6.13
C GLU A 333 -32.75 -8.40 -6.64
N PRO A 334 -32.45 -7.85 -7.83
CA PRO A 334 -31.06 -7.74 -8.28
C PRO A 334 -30.20 -7.03 -7.23
N ALA A 335 -29.02 -7.54 -7.02
CA ALA A 335 -28.05 -6.99 -6.07
C ALA A 335 -26.85 -6.44 -6.80
N GLU A 336 -26.35 -5.29 -6.31
CA GLU A 336 -25.17 -4.66 -6.83
C GLU A 336 -23.92 -5.17 -6.12
N TRP A 337 -22.89 -5.54 -6.87
CA TRP A 337 -21.53 -5.72 -6.38
C TRP A 337 -20.64 -4.63 -6.98
N THR A 338 -19.74 -4.13 -6.20
CA THR A 338 -18.83 -3.08 -6.61
C THR A 338 -17.41 -3.59 -6.69
N ASN A 339 -16.73 -3.31 -7.80
CA ASN A 339 -15.29 -3.39 -7.86
C ASN A 339 -14.73 -2.06 -7.40
N ALA A 340 -14.17 -2.05 -6.20
CA ALA A 340 -13.64 -0.84 -5.59
C ALA A 340 -12.12 -0.81 -5.66
N LYS A 341 -11.58 0.39 -5.71
CA LYS A 341 -10.16 0.68 -5.63
C LYS A 341 -9.89 1.61 -4.47
N TYR A 342 -8.85 1.32 -3.72
CA TYR A 342 -8.40 2.24 -2.69
C TYR A 342 -7.88 3.53 -3.30
N VAL A 343 -8.45 4.64 -2.85
CA VAL A 343 -8.05 6.01 -3.22
C VAL A 343 -7.86 6.83 -1.95
N ILE A 344 -7.15 7.94 -2.07
CA ILE A 344 -7.13 8.95 -1.00
C ILE A 344 -8.27 9.90 -1.29
N ASP A 345 -9.21 9.99 -0.36
CA ASP A 345 -10.31 10.94 -0.42
C ASP A 345 -9.79 12.38 -0.46
N PRO A 346 -10.21 13.19 -1.41
CA PRO A 346 -9.64 14.54 -1.58
C PRO A 346 -10.00 15.51 -0.43
N ASP A 347 -11.09 15.27 0.29
CA ASP A 347 -11.59 16.15 1.33
C ASP A 347 -11.16 15.68 2.74
N SER A 348 -11.44 14.43 3.10
CA SER A 348 -11.08 13.85 4.41
C SER A 348 -9.62 13.45 4.50
N LYS A 349 -8.92 13.25 3.35
CA LYS A 349 -7.54 12.76 3.24
C LYS A 349 -7.34 11.36 3.79
N GLU A 350 -8.40 10.62 4.00
CA GLU A 350 -8.38 9.22 4.41
C GLU A 350 -8.29 8.28 3.20
N ILE A 351 -7.86 7.05 3.43
CA ILE A 351 -7.96 6.00 2.43
C ILE A 351 -9.42 5.60 2.34
N SER A 352 -10.06 5.90 1.23
CA SER A 352 -11.44 5.54 0.92
C SER A 352 -11.50 4.54 -0.24
N GLU A 353 -12.65 3.93 -0.41
CA GLU A 353 -12.92 3.05 -1.54
C GLU A 353 -13.66 3.83 -2.62
N ARG A 354 -13.10 3.83 -3.82
CA ARG A 354 -13.76 4.40 -5.00
C ARG A 354 -14.21 3.26 -5.91
N ILE A 355 -15.50 3.23 -6.22
CA ILE A 355 -16.08 2.27 -7.14
C ILE A 355 -15.53 2.52 -8.55
N GLU A 356 -14.92 1.51 -9.18
CA GLU A 356 -14.45 1.54 -10.56
C GLU A 356 -15.39 0.81 -11.52
N GLY A 357 -16.16 -0.16 -10.99
CA GLY A 357 -17.15 -0.88 -11.76
C GLY A 357 -18.25 -1.46 -10.88
N ARG A 358 -19.37 -1.73 -11.50
CA ARG A 358 -20.56 -2.31 -10.87
C ARG A 358 -20.99 -3.56 -11.65
N PHE A 359 -21.46 -4.54 -10.93
CA PHE A 359 -22.06 -5.74 -11.46
C PHE A 359 -23.41 -5.93 -10.76
N VAL A 360 -24.50 -5.83 -11.51
CA VAL A 360 -25.86 -5.96 -10.98
C VAL A 360 -26.47 -7.22 -11.55
N GLN A 361 -26.87 -8.13 -10.69
CA GLN A 361 -27.50 -9.38 -11.05
C GLN A 361 -28.31 -9.92 -9.85
N TYR A 362 -29.23 -10.83 -10.08
CA TYR A 362 -29.86 -11.57 -8.99
C TYR A 362 -28.77 -12.26 -8.15
N PRO A 363 -28.80 -12.13 -6.81
CA PRO A 363 -27.78 -12.71 -5.93
C PRO A 363 -27.98 -14.21 -5.75
N LEU A 364 -28.10 -14.91 -6.86
CA LEU A 364 -28.43 -16.32 -6.93
C LEU A 364 -27.44 -17.07 -7.84
N ARG A 365 -27.27 -18.34 -7.55
CA ARG A 365 -26.57 -19.33 -8.39
C ARG A 365 -27.31 -20.65 -8.29
N THR A 366 -27.38 -21.40 -9.38
CA THR A 366 -27.81 -22.81 -9.31
C THR A 366 -26.88 -23.59 -8.38
N ALA A 367 -27.41 -24.40 -7.51
CA ALA A 367 -26.66 -24.92 -6.37
C ALA A 367 -27.01 -26.34 -5.99
N TRP A 368 -27.15 -27.25 -6.96
CA TRP A 368 -27.12 -28.68 -6.67
C TRP A 368 -25.70 -29.18 -6.41
N ALA A 369 -24.70 -28.52 -7.05
CA ALA A 369 -23.30 -28.79 -6.81
C ALA A 369 -22.45 -27.48 -6.80
N ILE A 370 -21.37 -27.48 -6.01
CA ILE A 370 -20.36 -26.44 -5.93
C ILE A 370 -18.99 -27.07 -5.64
N THR A 371 -17.90 -26.44 -6.05
CA THR A 371 -16.58 -26.95 -5.69
C THR A 371 -16.23 -26.66 -4.23
N ILE A 372 -15.41 -27.54 -3.63
CA ILE A 372 -14.88 -27.37 -2.28
C ILE A 372 -14.20 -26.00 -2.12
N HIS A 373 -13.42 -25.56 -3.11
CA HIS A 373 -12.78 -24.24 -3.11
C HIS A 373 -13.79 -23.09 -3.06
N LYS A 374 -14.84 -23.14 -3.89
CA LYS A 374 -15.87 -22.09 -3.88
C LYS A 374 -16.78 -22.15 -2.66
N SER A 375 -16.81 -23.29 -1.93
CA SER A 375 -17.55 -23.42 -0.67
C SER A 375 -16.83 -22.84 0.53
N GLN A 376 -15.57 -22.41 0.38
CA GLN A 376 -14.80 -21.82 1.47
C GLN A 376 -15.50 -20.57 2.03
N GLY A 377 -15.56 -20.46 3.34
CA GLY A 377 -16.33 -19.40 4.02
C GLY A 377 -17.84 -19.69 4.18
N LEU A 378 -18.42 -20.55 3.36
CA LEU A 378 -19.86 -20.89 3.40
C LEU A 378 -20.15 -21.96 4.47
N THR A 379 -21.44 -22.10 4.82
CA THR A 379 -21.93 -23.10 5.78
C THR A 379 -23.25 -23.67 5.26
N PHE A 380 -23.39 -24.99 5.29
CA PHE A 380 -24.58 -25.69 4.81
C PHE A 380 -25.18 -26.55 5.93
N ASP A 381 -26.50 -26.64 5.94
CA ASP A 381 -27.20 -27.54 6.86
C ASP A 381 -27.10 -28.99 6.38
N ARG A 382 -27.08 -29.21 5.05
CA ARG A 382 -26.96 -30.53 4.41
C ARG A 382 -26.02 -30.48 3.23
N ALA A 383 -25.10 -31.46 3.14
CA ALA A 383 -24.16 -31.58 2.04
C ALA A 383 -23.89 -33.04 1.68
N VAL A 384 -23.78 -33.31 0.38
CA VAL A 384 -23.20 -34.52 -0.15
C VAL A 384 -21.75 -34.24 -0.47
N ILE A 385 -20.82 -35.01 0.08
CA ILE A 385 -19.38 -34.80 -0.13
C ILE A 385 -18.85 -35.90 -1.04
N ASP A 386 -18.33 -35.49 -2.18
CA ASP A 386 -17.55 -36.34 -3.08
C ASP A 386 -16.05 -36.15 -2.78
N ALA A 387 -15.53 -37.00 -1.88
CA ALA A 387 -14.17 -36.94 -1.41
C ALA A 387 -13.22 -37.91 -2.13
N ALA A 388 -13.72 -38.85 -2.95
CA ALA A 388 -12.88 -39.82 -3.63
C ALA A 388 -11.89 -39.20 -4.62
N ALA A 389 -12.23 -38.01 -5.16
CA ALA A 389 -11.39 -37.24 -6.06
C ALA A 389 -10.56 -36.14 -5.36
N SER A 390 -10.42 -36.19 -4.02
CA SER A 390 -9.56 -35.24 -3.29
C SER A 390 -8.09 -35.51 -3.58
N PHE A 391 -7.36 -34.49 -4.00
CA PHE A 391 -5.98 -34.58 -4.48
C PHE A 391 -4.98 -33.65 -3.77
N SER A 392 -5.45 -32.79 -2.87
CA SER A 392 -4.57 -31.86 -2.17
C SER A 392 -4.87 -31.74 -0.68
N HIS A 393 -3.86 -31.28 0.06
CA HIS A 393 -3.93 -31.03 1.48
C HIS A 393 -5.16 -30.19 1.87
N GLY A 394 -5.85 -30.61 2.92
CA GLY A 394 -6.95 -29.88 3.55
C GLY A 394 -8.30 -29.96 2.83
N GLN A 395 -8.43 -30.50 1.61
CA GLN A 395 -9.69 -30.52 0.87
C GLN A 395 -10.81 -31.24 1.63
N VAL A 396 -10.53 -32.45 2.16
CA VAL A 396 -11.53 -33.21 2.91
C VAL A 396 -11.97 -32.49 4.17
N TYR A 397 -11.02 -31.93 4.91
CA TYR A 397 -11.32 -31.12 6.10
C TYR A 397 -12.20 -29.92 5.76
N VAL A 398 -11.86 -29.18 4.69
CA VAL A 398 -12.69 -28.05 4.23
C VAL A 398 -14.10 -28.51 3.88
N ALA A 399 -14.25 -29.58 3.12
CA ALA A 399 -15.56 -30.11 2.71
C ALA A 399 -16.40 -30.51 3.94
N LEU A 400 -15.86 -31.34 4.84
CA LEU A 400 -16.53 -31.76 6.06
C LEU A 400 -16.93 -30.58 6.94
N SER A 401 -16.03 -29.60 7.09
CA SER A 401 -16.25 -28.42 7.93
C SER A 401 -17.29 -27.43 7.36
N ARG A 402 -17.81 -27.65 6.15
CA ARG A 402 -18.92 -26.86 5.61
C ARG A 402 -20.26 -27.22 6.25
N CYS A 403 -20.43 -28.45 6.75
CA CYS A 403 -21.64 -28.84 7.46
C CYS A 403 -21.69 -28.31 8.89
N ARG A 404 -22.91 -28.04 9.37
CA ARG A 404 -23.15 -27.66 10.77
C ARG A 404 -23.14 -28.83 11.71
N SER A 405 -23.59 -29.99 11.26
CA SER A 405 -23.71 -31.22 12.05
C SER A 405 -23.36 -32.45 11.23
N LEU A 406 -23.04 -33.53 11.92
CA LEU A 406 -22.79 -34.84 11.30
C LEU A 406 -24.04 -35.39 10.60
N ASP A 407 -25.23 -35.10 11.11
CA ASP A 407 -26.50 -35.57 10.54
C ASP A 407 -26.83 -34.97 9.18
N GLY A 408 -26.36 -33.76 8.92
CA GLY A 408 -26.51 -33.13 7.60
C GLY A 408 -25.52 -33.61 6.55
N LEU A 409 -24.57 -34.46 6.92
CA LEU A 409 -23.51 -34.93 6.05
C LEU A 409 -23.90 -36.27 5.40
N VAL A 410 -23.68 -36.38 4.09
CA VAL A 410 -23.70 -37.62 3.33
C VAL A 410 -22.40 -37.72 2.54
N LEU A 411 -21.78 -38.89 2.55
CA LEU A 411 -20.62 -39.19 1.70
C LEU A 411 -21.11 -39.96 0.46
N SER A 412 -20.74 -39.52 -0.74
CA SER A 412 -21.02 -40.23 -2.00
C SER A 412 -20.06 -41.37 -2.25
N SER A 413 -18.91 -41.36 -1.61
CA SER A 413 -17.88 -42.41 -1.61
C SER A 413 -17.31 -42.57 -0.22
N PRO A 414 -16.85 -43.78 0.19
CA PRO A 414 -16.22 -43.96 1.49
C PRO A 414 -14.90 -43.19 1.56
N LEU A 415 -14.60 -42.66 2.75
CA LEU A 415 -13.30 -42.07 3.04
C LEU A 415 -12.31 -43.18 3.41
N ASP A 416 -11.13 -43.14 2.86
CA ASP A 416 -9.99 -43.92 3.29
C ASP A 416 -8.82 -43.00 3.76
N GLU A 417 -7.76 -43.56 4.29
CA GLU A 417 -6.60 -42.79 4.75
C GLU A 417 -5.93 -41.97 3.64
N ARG A 418 -6.06 -42.43 2.36
CA ARG A 418 -5.46 -41.78 1.19
C ARG A 418 -6.19 -40.50 0.80
N CYS A 419 -7.48 -40.40 1.14
CA CYS A 419 -8.28 -39.21 0.86
C CYS A 419 -7.86 -38.05 1.80
N ILE A 420 -7.26 -38.36 2.95
CA ILE A 420 -6.88 -37.36 3.93
C ILE A 420 -5.40 -37.02 3.76
N VAL A 421 -5.15 -36.16 2.79
CA VAL A 421 -3.80 -35.72 2.45
C VAL A 421 -3.30 -34.74 3.50
N GLY A 422 -2.34 -35.16 4.31
CA GLY A 422 -1.59 -34.31 5.24
C GLY A 422 -0.29 -33.80 4.60
N ASP A 423 0.19 -32.67 5.08
CA ASP A 423 1.51 -32.12 4.69
C ASP A 423 2.38 -31.98 5.95
N PRO A 424 3.52 -32.69 6.03
CA PRO A 424 4.43 -32.61 7.17
C PRO A 424 4.98 -31.19 7.41
N THR A 425 5.17 -30.41 6.36
CA THR A 425 5.67 -29.02 6.45
C THR A 425 4.64 -28.13 7.15
N VAL A 426 3.35 -28.31 6.81
CA VAL A 426 2.24 -27.63 7.47
C VAL A 426 2.12 -28.05 8.92
N GLN A 427 2.25 -29.35 9.20
CA GLN A 427 2.18 -29.86 10.56
C GLN A 427 3.31 -29.25 11.43
N GLY A 428 4.56 -29.28 10.97
CA GLY A 428 5.68 -28.68 11.68
C GLY A 428 5.53 -27.18 11.90
N PHE A 429 4.92 -26.47 10.93
CA PHE A 429 4.61 -25.06 11.10
C PHE A 429 3.54 -24.83 12.19
N CYS A 430 2.46 -25.60 12.21
CA CYS A 430 1.41 -25.51 13.23
C CYS A 430 1.94 -25.82 14.64
N GLU A 431 2.78 -26.84 14.79
CA GLU A 431 3.41 -27.21 16.07
C GLU A 431 4.27 -26.07 16.60
N ARG A 432 5.07 -25.42 15.75
CA ARG A 432 5.87 -24.25 16.10
C ARG A 432 4.98 -23.07 16.54
N VAL A 433 3.94 -22.71 15.78
CA VAL A 433 2.99 -21.65 16.13
C VAL A 433 2.31 -21.94 17.48
N SER A 434 1.98 -23.19 17.74
CA SER A 434 1.33 -23.60 19.00
C SER A 434 2.30 -23.56 20.18
N SER A 435 3.57 -23.92 20.00
CA SER A 435 4.60 -23.91 21.05
C SER A 435 5.08 -22.50 21.40
N GLU A 436 5.09 -21.57 20.43
CA GLU A 436 5.58 -20.20 20.58
C GLU A 436 4.43 -19.19 20.82
N ARG A 437 3.37 -19.60 21.53
CA ARG A 437 2.23 -18.71 21.80
C ARG A 437 2.66 -17.48 22.61
N PRO A 438 2.36 -16.25 22.11
CA PRO A 438 2.64 -15.05 22.87
C PRO A 438 1.69 -14.93 24.05
N ASP A 439 2.21 -14.39 25.16
CA ASP A 439 1.46 -14.08 26.38
C ASP A 439 1.32 -12.56 26.61
N GLY A 440 0.69 -12.18 27.73
CA GLY A 440 0.54 -10.79 28.13
C GLY A 440 1.87 -10.10 28.39
N THR A 441 2.88 -10.82 28.89
CA THR A 441 4.22 -10.29 29.20
C THR A 441 4.95 -9.92 27.91
N GLU A 442 4.89 -10.80 26.94
CA GLU A 442 5.45 -10.56 25.60
C GLU A 442 4.78 -9.37 24.92
N LEU A 443 3.45 -9.27 25.01
CA LEU A 443 2.71 -8.12 24.50
C LEU A 443 3.18 -6.81 25.15
N GLU A 444 3.30 -6.76 26.45
CA GLU A 444 3.75 -5.57 27.17
C GLU A 444 5.18 -5.17 26.78
N ARG A 445 6.09 -6.16 26.72
CA ARG A 445 7.47 -5.94 26.29
C ARG A 445 7.53 -5.31 24.88
N ARG A 446 6.78 -5.86 23.92
CA ARG A 446 6.74 -5.37 22.55
C ARG A 446 6.02 -4.03 22.42
N SER A 447 4.98 -3.80 23.21
CA SER A 447 4.27 -2.53 23.26
C SER A 447 5.16 -1.40 23.79
N ARG A 448 5.94 -1.66 24.86
CA ARG A 448 6.93 -0.70 25.38
C ARG A 448 8.04 -0.41 24.35
N ALA A 449 8.53 -1.44 23.66
CA ALA A 449 9.53 -1.26 22.60
C ALA A 449 8.98 -0.39 21.44
N TYR A 450 7.75 -0.65 21.00
CA TYR A 450 7.10 0.12 19.94
C TYR A 450 6.87 1.59 20.33
N TYR A 451 6.38 1.82 21.55
CA TYR A 451 6.24 3.17 22.12
C TYR A 451 7.59 3.92 22.10
N ARG A 452 8.65 3.27 22.60
CA ARG A 452 10.01 3.83 22.63
C ARG A 452 10.47 4.18 21.21
N ASP A 453 10.33 3.26 20.26
CA ASP A 453 10.84 3.43 18.91
C ASP A 453 10.13 4.59 18.19
N LEU A 454 8.81 4.70 18.33
CA LEU A 454 8.04 5.80 17.77
C LEU A 454 8.34 7.15 18.46
N LEU A 455 8.54 7.15 19.77
CA LEU A 455 8.93 8.36 20.51
C LEU A 455 10.31 8.84 20.06
N LEU A 456 11.27 7.95 19.84
CA LEU A 456 12.60 8.31 19.35
C LEU A 456 12.55 8.73 17.87
N GLU A 457 11.69 8.12 17.05
CA GLU A 457 11.43 8.53 15.66
C GLU A 457 10.86 9.96 15.58
N LEU A 458 9.99 10.35 16.52
CA LEU A 458 9.43 11.71 16.58
C LEU A 458 10.54 12.76 16.55
N PHE A 459 11.62 12.53 17.30
CA PHE A 459 12.77 13.43 17.43
C PHE A 459 13.97 13.05 16.55
N ASP A 460 13.75 12.23 15.52
CA ASP A 460 14.75 11.95 14.49
C ASP A 460 14.56 12.89 13.28
N PHE A 461 15.52 13.78 13.06
CA PHE A 461 15.52 14.74 11.97
C PHE A 461 16.53 14.42 10.85
N ASP A 462 17.22 13.29 10.91
CA ASP A 462 18.28 12.96 9.94
C ASP A 462 17.77 12.91 8.51
N SER A 463 16.58 12.35 8.29
CA SER A 463 15.98 12.25 6.96
C SER A 463 15.56 13.63 6.40
N LEU A 464 15.05 14.53 7.25
CA LEU A 464 14.74 15.90 6.87
C LEU A 464 16.04 16.67 6.58
N GLY A 465 17.03 16.61 7.46
CA GLY A 465 18.32 17.25 7.26
C GLY A 465 19.03 16.80 5.98
N ALA A 466 19.00 15.50 5.66
CA ALA A 466 19.55 14.99 4.40
C ALA A 466 18.82 15.57 3.17
N SER A 467 17.48 15.72 3.22
CA SER A 467 16.74 16.32 2.11
C SER A 467 17.03 17.81 1.94
N LEU A 468 17.21 18.54 3.07
CA LEU A 468 17.55 19.96 3.04
C LEU A 468 18.96 20.18 2.48
N ARG A 469 19.95 19.40 2.91
CA ARG A 469 21.30 19.46 2.33
C ARG A 469 21.27 19.23 0.82
N ARG A 470 20.61 18.16 0.37
CA ARG A 470 20.50 17.87 -1.06
C ARG A 470 19.81 18.99 -1.85
N LEU A 471 18.81 19.63 -1.29
CA LEU A 471 18.13 20.76 -1.91
C LEU A 471 19.04 22.00 -1.93
N GLY A 472 19.76 22.27 -0.84
CA GLY A 472 20.74 23.37 -0.77
C GLY A 472 21.88 23.21 -1.77
N ASP A 473 22.46 22.01 -1.89
CA ASP A 473 23.49 21.69 -2.89
C ASP A 473 22.97 21.92 -4.31
N PHE A 474 21.75 21.47 -4.60
CA PHE A 474 21.10 21.67 -5.89
C PHE A 474 20.87 23.17 -6.20
N VAL A 475 20.42 23.96 -5.21
CA VAL A 475 20.24 25.40 -5.36
C VAL A 475 21.59 26.09 -5.60
N ALA A 476 22.64 25.74 -4.86
CA ALA A 476 23.96 26.28 -5.04
C ALA A 476 24.53 26.01 -6.44
N GLU A 477 24.39 24.77 -6.92
CA GLU A 477 24.89 24.35 -8.23
C GLU A 477 24.16 25.03 -9.40
N HIS A 478 22.83 24.99 -9.38
CA HIS A 478 22.04 25.42 -10.54
C HIS A 478 21.58 26.88 -10.50
N PHE A 479 21.47 27.46 -9.31
CA PHE A 479 20.92 28.80 -9.10
C PHE A 479 21.90 29.79 -8.47
N GLY A 480 23.04 29.33 -7.92
CA GLY A 480 23.98 30.20 -7.20
C GLY A 480 24.51 31.37 -8.01
N LYS A 481 24.59 31.30 -9.35
CA LYS A 481 25.00 32.41 -10.22
C LYS A 481 23.87 33.40 -10.47
N LEU A 482 22.63 32.99 -10.47
CA LEU A 482 21.45 33.83 -10.74
C LEU A 482 20.87 34.40 -9.45
N TYR A 483 20.89 33.62 -8.37
CA TYR A 483 20.33 33.94 -7.07
C TYR A 483 21.38 33.71 -5.97
N PRO A 484 22.44 34.53 -5.90
CA PRO A 484 23.54 34.32 -4.94
C PRO A 484 23.10 34.46 -3.50
N LYS A 485 22.13 35.35 -3.19
CA LYS A 485 21.59 35.50 -1.82
C LYS A 485 20.82 34.24 -1.42
N LEU A 486 20.01 33.66 -2.30
CA LEU A 486 19.30 32.42 -2.04
C LEU A 486 20.29 31.27 -1.74
N ALA A 487 21.36 31.14 -2.52
CA ALA A 487 22.40 30.16 -2.27
C ALA A 487 23.08 30.34 -0.88
N LEU A 488 23.36 31.60 -0.51
CA LEU A 488 23.90 31.93 0.81
C LEU A 488 22.89 31.60 1.93
N GLN A 489 21.62 31.93 1.76
CA GLN A 489 20.56 31.62 2.71
C GLN A 489 20.47 30.09 2.93
N TRP A 490 20.57 29.27 1.85
CA TRP A 490 20.59 27.80 1.97
C TRP A 490 21.81 27.31 2.73
N GLN A 491 23.00 27.87 2.48
CA GLN A 491 24.22 27.51 3.19
C GLN A 491 24.09 27.83 4.70
N GLN A 492 23.62 29.03 5.03
CA GLN A 492 23.41 29.45 6.43
C GLN A 492 22.30 28.64 7.10
N GLY A 493 21.15 28.48 6.45
CA GLY A 493 20.00 27.75 7.00
C GLY A 493 20.25 26.28 7.20
N THR A 494 20.99 25.59 6.32
CA THR A 494 21.38 24.20 6.53
C THR A 494 22.36 24.03 7.68
N ALA A 495 23.30 24.99 7.86
CA ALA A 495 24.22 25.01 9.01
C ALA A 495 23.44 25.25 10.31
N GLU A 496 22.54 26.25 10.33
CA GLU A 496 21.67 26.55 11.47
C GLU A 496 20.77 25.39 11.85
N PHE A 497 20.13 24.71 10.84
CA PHE A 497 19.35 23.51 11.08
C PHE A 497 20.19 22.39 11.69
N GLY A 498 21.43 22.22 11.25
CA GLY A 498 22.40 21.29 11.85
C GLY A 498 22.57 21.53 13.33
N ALA A 499 22.92 22.77 13.68
CA ALA A 499 23.25 23.19 15.07
C ALA A 499 22.02 23.22 15.98
N SER A 500 20.89 23.81 15.52
CA SER A 500 19.70 24.05 16.36
C SER A 500 18.71 22.90 16.38
N VAL A 501 18.69 22.04 15.35
CA VAL A 501 17.75 20.93 15.27
C VAL A 501 18.46 19.59 15.37
N THR A 502 19.36 19.25 14.41
CA THR A 502 19.91 17.89 14.33
C THR A 502 20.77 17.53 15.54
N ASP A 503 21.70 18.40 15.93
CA ASP A 503 22.63 18.16 17.05
C ASP A 503 21.92 18.21 18.40
N VAL A 504 20.94 19.11 18.55
CA VAL A 504 20.09 19.17 19.74
C VAL A 504 19.23 17.92 19.85
N ALA A 505 18.60 17.49 18.76
CA ALA A 505 17.76 16.29 18.73
C ALA A 505 18.54 15.02 19.08
N ARG A 506 19.77 14.89 18.60
CA ARG A 506 20.64 13.74 18.93
C ARG A 506 20.88 13.65 20.43
N ARG A 507 21.24 14.75 21.08
CA ARG A 507 21.43 14.83 22.55
C ARG A 507 20.13 14.62 23.30
N PHE A 508 19.03 15.18 22.79
CA PHE A 508 17.70 15.03 23.37
C PHE A 508 17.21 13.57 23.35
N ARG A 509 17.43 12.84 22.25
CA ARG A 509 17.09 11.41 22.16
C ARG A 509 17.83 10.57 23.22
N LEU A 510 19.13 10.85 23.45
CA LEU A 510 19.88 10.16 24.52
C LEU A 510 19.28 10.43 25.91
N GLN A 511 18.82 11.67 26.15
CA GLN A 511 18.13 12.01 27.39
C GLN A 511 16.79 11.26 27.52
N LEU A 512 16.00 11.18 26.45
CA LEU A 512 14.74 10.43 26.46
C LEU A 512 14.98 8.94 26.70
N GLU A 513 16.01 8.34 26.08
CA GLU A 513 16.38 6.94 26.35
C GLU A 513 16.74 6.70 27.81
N SER A 514 17.43 7.65 28.47
CA SER A 514 17.73 7.56 29.90
C SER A 514 16.46 7.59 30.75
N LEU A 515 15.53 8.51 30.46
CA LEU A 515 14.25 8.62 31.17
C LEU A 515 13.35 7.40 30.96
N LEU A 516 13.37 6.81 29.77
CA LEU A 516 12.65 5.58 29.47
C LEU A 516 13.17 4.37 30.24
N ARG A 517 14.48 4.35 30.63
CA ARG A 517 15.09 3.30 31.45
C ARG A 517 14.79 3.48 32.94
N SER A 518 14.70 4.72 33.41
CA SER A 518 14.45 5.04 34.84
C SER A 518 12.97 5.00 35.22
N ASP A 519 12.06 4.73 34.26
CA ASP A 519 10.59 4.68 34.44
C ASP A 519 9.99 6.00 35.03
N GLU A 520 10.66 7.14 34.79
CA GLU A 520 10.22 8.48 35.23
C GLU A 520 9.15 9.04 34.27
N SER A 521 7.96 8.48 34.29
CA SER A 521 6.90 8.73 33.29
C SER A 521 6.45 10.21 33.22
N GLU A 522 6.33 10.87 34.36
CA GLU A 522 5.89 12.29 34.42
C GLU A 522 6.96 13.23 33.87
N ARG A 523 8.21 13.00 34.26
CA ARG A 523 9.36 13.78 33.78
C ARG A 523 9.59 13.55 32.28
N LEU A 524 9.41 12.30 31.80
CA LEU A 524 9.43 11.98 30.38
C LEU A 524 8.37 12.77 29.62
N ARG A 525 7.12 12.78 30.12
CA ARG A 525 6.01 13.54 29.51
C ARG A 525 6.31 15.04 29.42
N GLU A 526 6.78 15.64 30.50
CA GLU A 526 7.16 17.05 30.55
C GLU A 526 8.26 17.38 29.53
N ARG A 527 9.30 16.53 29.44
CA ARG A 527 10.39 16.70 28.49
C ARG A 527 9.92 16.58 27.04
N VAL A 528 9.04 15.61 26.75
CA VAL A 528 8.46 15.43 25.41
C VAL A 528 7.66 16.65 24.98
N VAL A 529 6.81 17.19 25.84
CA VAL A 529 6.01 18.41 25.55
C VAL A 529 6.92 19.59 25.23
N LYS A 530 7.94 19.86 26.09
CA LYS A 530 8.91 20.95 25.88
C LYS A 530 9.74 20.74 24.61
N GLY A 531 10.17 19.50 24.35
CA GLY A 531 10.91 19.15 23.14
C GLY A 531 10.08 19.31 21.88
N ALA A 532 8.82 18.85 21.88
CA ALA A 532 7.92 18.99 20.75
C ALA A 532 7.69 20.46 20.36
N ALA A 533 7.43 21.32 21.36
CA ALA A 533 7.28 22.76 21.13
C ALA A 533 8.55 23.40 20.56
N TYR A 534 9.72 23.12 21.16
CA TYR A 534 11.00 23.62 20.68
C TYR A 534 11.29 23.23 19.21
N PHE A 535 11.19 21.95 18.89
CA PHE A 535 11.51 21.49 17.54
C PHE A 535 10.48 21.95 16.49
N ALA A 536 9.20 22.08 16.85
CA ALA A 536 8.19 22.65 15.96
C ALA A 536 8.51 24.10 15.63
N GLU A 537 8.86 24.92 16.63
CA GLU A 537 9.26 26.30 16.46
C GLU A 537 10.53 26.43 15.59
N GLN A 538 11.59 25.64 15.88
CA GLN A 538 12.81 25.67 15.09
C GLN A 538 12.62 25.25 13.64
N CYS A 539 11.81 24.22 13.40
CA CYS A 539 11.46 23.80 12.03
C CYS A 539 10.70 24.89 11.27
N GLY A 540 9.75 25.56 11.92
CA GLY A 540 9.00 26.68 11.33
C GLY A 540 9.91 27.87 11.03
N ARG A 541 10.79 28.24 11.98
CA ARG A 541 11.68 29.38 11.84
C ARG A 541 12.79 29.21 10.81
N VAL A 542 13.40 28.00 10.74
CA VAL A 542 14.59 27.77 9.89
C VAL A 542 14.20 27.21 8.54
N VAL A 543 13.30 26.24 8.49
CA VAL A 543 13.08 25.43 7.28
C VAL A 543 11.99 26.00 6.38
N ALA A 544 10.88 26.47 6.95
CA ALA A 544 9.75 26.95 6.15
C ALA A 544 10.15 28.11 5.22
N PRO A 545 10.88 29.16 5.70
CA PRO A 545 11.29 30.27 4.84
C PRO A 545 12.26 29.84 3.72
N LEU A 546 13.15 28.88 3.99
CA LEU A 546 14.08 28.37 2.97
C LEU A 546 13.33 27.68 1.83
N ILE A 547 12.33 26.85 2.15
CA ILE A 547 11.52 26.16 1.16
C ILE A 547 10.69 27.18 0.36
N GLU A 548 10.07 28.16 1.03
CA GLU A 548 9.26 29.20 0.39
C GLU A 548 10.08 30.07 -0.56
N ALA A 549 11.27 30.49 -0.16
CA ALA A 549 12.19 31.29 -0.99
C ALA A 549 12.70 30.53 -2.24
N SER A 550 12.60 29.22 -2.26
CA SER A 550 13.14 28.37 -3.33
C SER A 550 12.21 28.12 -4.51
N TYR A 551 11.00 28.69 -4.51
CA TYR A 551 10.11 28.65 -5.68
C TYR A 551 10.55 29.71 -6.71
N VAL A 552 11.75 29.51 -7.28
CA VAL A 552 12.35 30.41 -8.28
C VAL A 552 12.13 29.89 -9.70
N GLU A 553 12.09 30.81 -10.64
CA GLU A 553 11.97 30.47 -12.07
C GLU A 553 13.31 30.06 -12.67
N THR A 554 13.23 29.13 -13.63
CA THR A 554 14.36 28.71 -14.48
C THR A 554 13.86 28.40 -15.88
N ASP A 555 14.69 28.72 -16.88
CA ASP A 555 14.42 28.44 -18.28
C ASP A 555 14.59 26.95 -18.62
N SER A 556 15.32 26.18 -17.82
CA SER A 556 15.50 24.74 -18.00
C SER A 556 14.31 23.93 -17.47
N LYS A 557 13.61 23.21 -18.36
CA LYS A 557 12.51 22.31 -17.99
C LYS A 557 12.96 21.18 -17.07
N GLU A 558 14.17 20.66 -17.26
CA GLU A 558 14.74 19.59 -16.44
C GLU A 558 15.07 20.09 -15.04
N THR A 559 15.76 21.23 -14.94
CA THR A 559 16.09 21.86 -13.64
C THR A 559 14.84 22.22 -12.85
N ARG A 560 13.80 22.76 -13.53
CA ARG A 560 12.51 23.04 -12.90
C ARG A 560 11.84 21.78 -12.33
N LYS A 561 11.83 20.68 -13.10
CA LYS A 561 11.27 19.41 -12.66
C LYS A 561 12.04 18.80 -11.49
N ALA A 562 13.37 18.89 -11.52
CA ALA A 562 14.23 18.39 -10.45
C ALA A 562 14.05 19.23 -9.17
N LEU A 563 14.06 20.56 -9.27
CA LEU A 563 13.80 21.46 -8.15
C LEU A 563 12.44 21.18 -7.51
N ALA A 564 11.38 21.11 -8.32
CA ALA A 564 10.03 20.82 -7.82
C ALA A 564 9.98 19.48 -7.08
N GLY A 565 10.68 18.43 -7.58
CA GLY A 565 10.75 17.14 -6.89
C GLY A 565 11.48 17.20 -5.54
N LEU A 566 12.54 17.99 -5.43
CA LEU A 566 13.28 18.17 -4.18
C LEU A 566 12.51 19.03 -3.16
N LEU A 567 11.84 20.08 -3.64
CA LEU A 567 10.96 20.93 -2.81
C LEU A 567 9.78 20.12 -2.26
N ASP A 568 9.13 19.34 -3.12
CA ASP A 568 8.04 18.45 -2.72
C ASP A 568 8.46 17.46 -1.63
N LEU A 569 9.63 16.81 -1.81
CA LEU A 569 10.15 15.85 -0.84
C LEU A 569 10.49 16.51 0.51
N SER A 570 11.16 17.64 0.47
CA SER A 570 11.55 18.38 1.69
C SER A 570 10.34 18.97 2.41
N GLY A 571 9.38 19.51 1.65
CA GLY A 571 8.12 20.02 2.17
C GLY A 571 7.24 18.94 2.78
N GLU A 572 7.16 17.75 2.17
CA GLU A 572 6.44 16.59 2.72
C GLU A 572 7.05 16.17 4.06
N ARG A 573 8.38 16.05 4.13
CA ARG A 573 9.08 15.67 5.36
C ARG A 573 8.91 16.70 6.48
N LEU A 574 8.96 17.99 6.13
CA LEU A 574 8.70 19.06 7.09
C LEU A 574 7.28 18.98 7.64
N ARG A 575 6.27 18.90 6.78
CA ARG A 575 4.87 18.80 7.20
C ARG A 575 4.62 17.59 8.12
N VAL A 576 5.19 16.41 7.78
CA VAL A 576 5.07 15.23 8.63
C VAL A 576 5.67 15.50 10.01
N LYS A 577 6.87 16.08 10.07
CA LYS A 577 7.52 16.39 11.35
C LYS A 577 6.73 17.42 12.15
N THR A 578 6.28 18.50 11.54
CA THR A 578 5.50 19.53 12.22
C THR A 578 4.20 18.96 12.79
N ALA A 579 3.42 18.22 11.98
CA ALA A 579 2.17 17.64 12.43
C ALA A 579 2.34 16.60 13.55
N THR A 580 3.38 15.77 13.50
CA THR A 580 3.65 14.78 14.55
C THR A 580 4.17 15.43 15.85
N LEU A 581 4.94 16.53 15.77
CA LEU A 581 5.34 17.32 16.92
C LEU A 581 4.15 18.05 17.57
N GLU A 582 3.27 18.62 16.76
CA GLU A 582 2.02 19.25 17.23
C GLU A 582 1.11 18.24 17.93
N ALA A 583 0.98 17.02 17.39
CA ALA A 583 0.22 15.93 18.02
C ALA A 583 0.79 15.53 19.39
N ALA A 584 2.08 15.77 19.64
CA ALA A 584 2.76 15.50 20.90
C ALA A 584 2.76 16.69 21.88
N SER A 585 2.08 17.80 21.59
CA SER A 585 2.02 19.01 22.43
C SER A 585 1.44 18.78 23.83
N GLY A 586 0.58 17.78 24.02
CA GLY A 586 0.02 17.34 25.30
C GLY A 586 0.70 16.11 25.91
N GLY A 587 1.77 15.62 25.29
CA GLY A 587 2.45 14.37 25.59
C GLY A 587 2.40 13.40 24.40
N PHE A 588 3.31 12.43 24.38
CA PHE A 588 3.35 11.46 23.28
C PHE A 588 2.28 10.39 23.41
N ASP A 589 1.47 10.25 22.37
CA ASP A 589 0.48 9.18 22.22
C ASP A 589 0.66 8.50 20.86
N VAL A 590 0.74 7.16 20.85
CA VAL A 590 1.02 6.38 19.64
C VAL A 590 -0.04 6.58 18.58
N PHE A 591 -1.32 6.61 18.96
CA PHE A 591 -2.43 6.71 18.02
C PHE A 591 -2.49 8.10 17.37
N ARG A 592 -2.37 9.16 18.16
CA ARG A 592 -2.30 10.54 17.68
C ARG A 592 -1.10 10.76 16.76
N HIS A 593 0.05 10.15 17.09
CA HIS A 593 1.25 10.22 16.25
C HIS A 593 1.03 9.55 14.88
N LEU A 594 0.48 8.33 14.87
CA LEU A 594 0.19 7.60 13.65
C LEU A 594 -0.86 8.30 12.79
N GLU A 595 -1.92 8.83 13.41
CA GLU A 595 -2.98 9.60 12.76
C GLU A 595 -2.42 10.88 12.11
N ALA A 596 -1.63 11.67 12.84
CA ALA A 596 -0.99 12.88 12.31
C ALA A 596 -0.09 12.56 11.11
N ARG A 597 0.76 11.54 11.21
CA ARG A 597 1.62 11.07 10.12
C ARG A 597 0.81 10.65 8.90
N ALA A 598 -0.25 9.93 9.15
CA ALA A 598 -1.14 9.41 8.14
C ALA A 598 -1.89 10.51 7.39
N ARG A 599 -2.43 11.51 8.10
CA ARG A 599 -3.12 12.66 7.54
C ARG A 599 -2.22 13.44 6.56
N VAL A 600 -1.00 13.76 6.96
CA VAL A 600 -0.06 14.52 6.10
C VAL A 600 0.34 13.73 4.86
N ALA A 601 0.53 12.42 4.97
CA ALA A 601 0.83 11.57 3.82
C ALA A 601 -0.31 11.60 2.77
N ALA A 602 -1.56 11.71 3.23
CA ALA A 602 -2.73 11.86 2.39
C ALA A 602 -2.85 13.24 1.73
N GLU A 603 -2.60 14.30 2.51
CA GLU A 603 -2.63 15.70 2.03
C GLU A 603 -1.60 15.95 0.91
N GLY A 604 -0.40 15.40 1.05
CA GLY A 604 0.68 15.53 0.06
C GLY A 604 0.33 14.97 -1.32
N ALA A 605 -0.61 14.05 -1.41
CA ALA A 605 -1.10 13.52 -2.69
C ALA A 605 -2.13 14.42 -3.38
N ALA A 606 -2.94 15.17 -2.61
CA ALA A 606 -4.04 15.98 -3.14
C ALA A 606 -3.61 17.41 -3.51
N THR A 607 -2.66 18.00 -2.80
CA THR A 607 -2.20 19.38 -3.02
C THR A 607 -1.44 19.56 -4.35
N ARG A 608 -0.96 18.46 -4.95
CA ARG A 608 -0.20 18.49 -6.22
C ARG A 608 -1.08 18.75 -7.48
N THR A 609 -2.39 18.77 -7.34
CA THR A 609 -3.29 18.98 -8.49
C THR A 609 -3.76 20.43 -8.68
N LYS A 610 -3.50 21.36 -7.77
CA LYS A 610 -4.13 22.71 -7.81
C LYS A 610 -3.29 23.92 -7.36
N LYS A 611 -2.00 23.79 -7.02
CA LYS A 611 -1.17 24.98 -6.80
C LYS A 611 -0.17 25.15 -7.95
N GLU A 612 -0.50 26.02 -8.91
CA GLU A 612 0.52 26.83 -9.54
C GLU A 612 1.14 27.68 -8.39
N THR A 613 2.20 27.16 -7.80
CA THR A 613 3.00 27.94 -6.86
C THR A 613 3.53 29.14 -7.64
N LYS A 614 3.05 30.32 -7.29
CA LYS A 614 3.64 31.57 -7.83
C LYS A 614 5.11 31.53 -7.48
N ALA A 615 5.97 31.65 -8.47
CA ALA A 615 7.39 31.81 -8.26
C ALA A 615 7.59 33.06 -7.40
N THR A 616 8.28 32.91 -6.28
CA THR A 616 8.55 34.02 -5.36
C THR A 616 9.79 34.75 -5.90
N ALA A 617 9.70 36.04 -6.06
CA ALA A 617 10.87 36.88 -6.28
C ALA A 617 11.67 36.87 -4.95
N GLY A 618 12.80 36.14 -4.92
CA GLY A 618 13.65 36.11 -3.74
C GLY A 618 14.28 37.50 -3.44
N GLU A 619 15.00 37.65 -2.35
CA GLU A 619 15.75 38.86 -1.99
C GLU A 619 16.78 39.29 -3.06
N ASP A 620 17.05 38.45 -4.03
CA ASP A 620 17.89 38.77 -5.19
C ASP A 620 17.18 39.65 -6.23
N VAL A 621 15.86 39.84 -6.12
CA VAL A 621 15.06 40.69 -7.02
C VAL A 621 14.76 41.99 -6.26
N LEU A 622 15.43 43.09 -6.65
CA LEU A 622 15.25 44.37 -5.99
C LEU A 622 13.85 44.96 -6.23
N HIS A 623 13.27 44.71 -7.38
CA HIS A 623 11.94 45.18 -7.74
C HIS A 623 11.01 44.01 -8.14
N PRO A 624 10.41 43.30 -7.17
CA PRO A 624 9.59 42.10 -7.40
C PRO A 624 8.37 42.34 -8.27
N GLU A 625 7.70 43.49 -8.11
CA GLU A 625 6.52 43.84 -8.93
C GLU A 625 6.85 44.05 -10.41
N LEU A 626 7.98 44.75 -10.67
CA LEU A 626 8.46 44.92 -12.06
C LEU A 626 8.87 43.59 -12.64
N PHE A 627 9.53 42.73 -11.88
CA PHE A 627 9.91 41.39 -12.33
C PHE A 627 8.68 40.57 -12.75
N GLU A 628 7.59 40.64 -11.97
CA GLU A 628 6.33 39.95 -12.31
C GLU A 628 5.68 40.53 -13.56
N ARG A 629 5.66 41.86 -13.72
CA ARG A 629 5.14 42.52 -14.97
C ARG A 629 5.92 42.08 -16.19
N LEU A 630 7.24 42.08 -16.11
CA LEU A 630 8.13 41.62 -17.21
C LEU A 630 7.93 40.14 -17.51
N ARG A 631 7.69 39.33 -16.48
CA ARG A 631 7.42 37.90 -16.59
C ARG A 631 6.10 37.61 -17.32
N LEU A 632 5.04 38.34 -16.95
CA LEU A 632 3.73 38.23 -17.61
C LEU A 632 3.83 38.64 -19.09
N TRP A 633 4.43 39.79 -19.32
CA TRP A 633 4.70 40.27 -20.69
C TRP A 633 5.46 39.23 -21.54
N ARG A 634 6.53 38.65 -20.98
CA ARG A 634 7.30 37.62 -21.69
C ARG A 634 6.46 36.40 -22.03
N ARG A 635 5.53 36.00 -21.15
CA ARG A 635 4.61 34.89 -21.40
C ARG A 635 3.64 35.20 -22.51
N GLU A 636 3.12 36.39 -22.54
CA GLU A 636 2.22 36.86 -23.61
C GLU A 636 2.93 36.86 -24.97
N GLN A 637 4.11 37.47 -25.04
CA GLN A 637 4.91 37.48 -26.26
C GLN A 637 5.35 36.08 -26.73
N ALA A 638 5.62 35.16 -25.80
CA ALA A 638 5.96 33.80 -26.13
C ALA A 638 4.73 33.03 -26.68
N ALA A 639 3.55 33.27 -26.13
CA ALA A 639 2.30 32.66 -26.57
C ALA A 639 1.91 33.17 -27.99
N GLU A 640 2.02 34.48 -28.24
CA GLU A 640 1.78 35.08 -29.54
C GLU A 640 2.74 34.56 -30.61
N ALA A 641 4.02 34.40 -30.26
CA ALA A 641 5.05 33.94 -31.19
C ALA A 641 5.10 32.39 -31.30
N GLY A 642 4.34 31.64 -30.52
CA GLY A 642 4.36 30.16 -30.50
C GLY A 642 5.71 29.57 -30.08
N VAL A 643 6.51 30.27 -29.27
CA VAL A 643 7.86 29.88 -28.88
C VAL A 643 7.97 29.75 -27.32
N PRO A 644 8.93 29.00 -26.83
CA PRO A 644 9.22 28.96 -25.38
C PRO A 644 9.61 30.35 -24.85
N ALA A 645 9.19 30.71 -23.64
CA ALA A 645 9.40 32.02 -23.03
C ALA A 645 10.86 32.47 -23.00
N TYR A 646 11.81 31.55 -22.81
CA TYR A 646 13.25 31.86 -22.77
C TYR A 646 13.80 32.32 -24.15
N VAL A 647 13.11 31.97 -25.24
CA VAL A 647 13.47 32.43 -26.62
C VAL A 647 13.15 33.91 -26.79
N VAL A 648 12.08 34.38 -26.14
CA VAL A 648 11.73 35.81 -26.12
C VAL A 648 12.74 36.57 -25.28
N MET A 649 12.98 36.15 -24.06
CA MET A 649 13.96 36.77 -23.16
C MET A 649 14.40 35.78 -22.07
N SER A 650 15.71 35.70 -21.82
CA SER A 650 16.24 34.80 -20.79
C SER A 650 15.90 35.28 -19.35
N GLN A 651 15.85 34.36 -18.40
CA GLN A 651 15.62 34.68 -17.00
C GLN A 651 16.68 35.67 -16.44
N GLN A 652 17.93 35.53 -16.87
CA GLN A 652 19.01 36.43 -16.50
C GLN A 652 18.79 37.86 -17.00
N ALA A 653 18.26 38.02 -18.20
CA ALA A 653 17.93 39.32 -18.76
C ALA A 653 16.78 40.00 -17.99
N LEU A 654 15.71 39.25 -17.69
CA LEU A 654 14.59 39.74 -16.88
C LEU A 654 15.04 40.21 -15.48
N LEU A 655 15.87 39.42 -14.81
CA LEU A 655 16.41 39.77 -13.52
C LEU A 655 17.28 41.03 -13.59
N GLY A 656 18.13 41.11 -14.61
CA GLY A 656 18.95 42.27 -14.84
C GLY A 656 18.15 43.58 -15.11
N ILE A 657 17.06 43.48 -15.88
CA ILE A 657 16.14 44.59 -16.17
C ILE A 657 15.44 45.03 -14.88
N ALA A 658 14.90 44.09 -14.12
CA ALA A 658 14.20 44.37 -12.89
C ALA A 658 15.11 45.03 -11.81
N ASN A 659 16.39 44.65 -11.77
CA ASN A 659 17.32 45.16 -10.75
C ASN A 659 18.03 46.45 -11.17
N LEU A 660 18.20 46.71 -12.49
CA LEU A 660 18.94 47.85 -13.01
C LEU A 660 18.06 48.99 -13.50
N LEU A 661 16.76 48.75 -13.69
CA LEU A 661 15.77 49.74 -14.13
C LEU A 661 16.22 50.57 -15.34
N PRO A 662 16.58 49.98 -16.51
CA PRO A 662 17.12 50.72 -17.64
C PRO A 662 16.15 51.79 -18.11
N GLY A 663 16.63 53.02 -18.33
CA GLY A 663 15.84 54.14 -18.86
C GLY A 663 16.03 54.40 -20.34
N SER A 664 16.97 53.68 -20.99
CA SER A 664 17.26 53.85 -22.43
C SER A 664 17.65 52.54 -23.08
N SER A 665 17.50 52.46 -24.41
CA SER A 665 17.93 51.32 -25.22
C SER A 665 19.43 51.00 -25.06
N ALA A 666 20.23 52.01 -24.85
CA ALA A 666 21.67 51.86 -24.58
C ALA A 666 21.95 51.20 -23.25
N GLU A 667 21.20 51.52 -22.21
CA GLU A 667 21.29 50.88 -20.89
C GLU A 667 20.74 49.45 -20.91
N LEU A 668 19.61 49.26 -21.59
CA LEU A 668 19.01 47.95 -21.75
C LEU A 668 19.97 46.97 -22.48
N GLY A 669 20.67 47.43 -23.53
CA GLY A 669 21.65 46.66 -24.28
C GLY A 669 22.93 46.28 -23.50
N ARG A 670 23.21 46.93 -22.35
CA ARG A 670 24.32 46.58 -21.45
C ARG A 670 23.99 45.46 -20.48
N ILE A 671 22.73 45.11 -20.37
CA ILE A 671 22.28 44.04 -19.47
C ILE A 671 22.66 42.68 -20.07
N LYS A 672 23.30 41.88 -19.24
CA LYS A 672 23.73 40.53 -19.66
C LYS A 672 22.55 39.68 -20.07
N GLY A 673 22.59 39.17 -21.31
CA GLY A 673 21.49 38.38 -21.90
C GLY A 673 20.52 39.20 -22.76
N VAL A 674 20.73 40.53 -22.88
CA VAL A 674 20.00 41.39 -23.81
C VAL A 674 20.95 41.73 -24.95
N GLY A 675 20.74 41.08 -26.07
CA GLY A 675 21.52 41.33 -27.29
C GLY A 675 20.85 42.39 -28.22
N PRO A 676 21.58 42.93 -29.22
CA PRO A 676 21.05 43.98 -30.14
C PRO A 676 19.70 43.61 -30.76
N LYS A 677 19.51 42.36 -31.17
CA LYS A 677 18.25 41.87 -31.76
C LYS A 677 17.07 41.90 -30.79
N LEU A 678 17.34 41.70 -29.47
CA LEU A 678 16.32 41.78 -28.44
C LEU A 678 15.93 43.24 -28.17
N VAL A 679 16.90 44.14 -28.16
CA VAL A 679 16.63 45.57 -28.03
C VAL A 679 15.83 46.11 -29.21
N GLU A 680 16.17 45.70 -30.43
CA GLU A 680 15.45 46.08 -31.63
C GLU A 680 13.99 45.56 -31.64
N ARG A 681 13.78 44.33 -31.21
CA ARG A 681 12.46 43.69 -31.31
C ARG A 681 11.53 44.01 -30.14
N TYR A 682 12.07 44.10 -28.93
CA TYR A 682 11.29 44.19 -27.69
C TYR A 682 11.68 45.38 -26.79
N GLY A 683 12.70 46.15 -27.17
CA GLY A 683 13.25 47.19 -26.32
C GLY A 683 12.25 48.26 -25.94
N GLU A 684 11.42 48.71 -26.89
CA GLU A 684 10.41 49.73 -26.65
C GLU A 684 9.35 49.31 -25.65
N GLN A 685 8.85 48.07 -25.79
CA GLN A 685 7.85 47.48 -24.86
C GLN A 685 8.42 47.31 -23.45
N VAL A 686 9.64 46.79 -23.34
CA VAL A 686 10.32 46.60 -22.05
C VAL A 686 10.58 47.94 -21.36
N LEU A 687 11.08 48.92 -22.10
CA LEU A 687 11.35 50.26 -21.56
C LEU A 687 10.05 50.95 -21.13
N SER A 688 8.94 50.76 -21.84
CA SER A 688 7.63 51.28 -21.47
C SER A 688 7.15 50.66 -20.13
N ILE A 689 7.33 49.33 -19.94
CA ILE A 689 6.98 48.67 -18.66
C ILE A 689 7.82 49.21 -17.54
N VAL A 690 9.12 49.40 -17.75
CA VAL A 690 10.05 49.96 -16.74
C VAL A 690 9.70 51.40 -16.42
N ALA A 691 9.41 52.23 -17.44
CA ALA A 691 9.03 53.63 -17.28
C ALA A 691 7.70 53.78 -16.51
N LEU A 692 6.69 52.98 -16.83
CA LEU A 692 5.44 52.93 -16.06
C LEU A 692 5.69 52.59 -14.59
N TYR A 693 6.47 51.55 -14.34
CA TYR A 693 6.82 51.14 -12.98
C TYR A 693 7.56 52.25 -12.20
N ARG A 694 8.51 52.96 -12.89
CA ARG A 694 9.21 54.11 -12.31
C ARG A 694 8.28 55.29 -11.98
N ALA A 695 7.35 55.58 -12.89
CA ALA A 695 6.37 56.66 -12.70
C ALA A 695 5.38 56.38 -11.56
N GLU A 696 5.00 55.11 -11.36
CA GLU A 696 4.11 54.70 -10.26
C GLU A 696 4.77 54.75 -8.86
N ARG A 697 6.10 54.57 -8.78
CA ARG A 697 6.84 54.55 -7.52
C ARG A 697 7.51 55.90 -7.18
N GLY A 698 7.56 56.85 -8.08
CA GLY A 698 7.99 58.24 -7.78
C GLY A 698 9.19 58.37 -6.86
N ASP A 699 9.06 59.18 -5.80
CA ASP A 699 10.13 59.55 -4.86
C ASP A 699 10.72 58.38 -4.02
N ASP A 700 10.05 57.17 -3.96
CA ASP A 700 10.56 56.01 -3.22
C ASP A 700 11.79 55.38 -3.90
N LEU A 701 12.00 55.59 -5.22
CA LEU A 701 13.15 55.01 -5.92
C LEU A 701 14.48 55.76 -5.67
N ASP A 702 14.43 57.04 -5.28
CA ASP A 702 15.63 57.83 -4.98
C ASP A 702 16.25 57.47 -3.62
N PHE A 703 15.47 56.88 -2.69
CA PHE A 703 15.94 56.44 -1.40
C PHE A 703 16.67 55.09 -1.46
N GLU A 704 16.28 54.17 -2.36
CA GLU A 704 16.96 52.88 -2.57
C GLU A 704 18.24 52.99 -3.43
N ALA A 705 18.33 54.00 -4.31
CA ALA A 705 19.51 54.25 -5.17
C ALA A 705 20.75 54.74 -4.43
N GLY A 706 20.63 55.09 -3.12
CA GLY A 706 21.74 55.52 -2.26
C GLY A 706 22.75 54.45 -1.83
N ALA A 707 22.46 53.17 -2.09
CA ALA A 707 23.40 52.07 -1.91
C ALA A 707 24.23 51.87 -3.18
N ARG A 708 25.38 52.58 -3.27
CA ARG A 708 26.34 52.45 -4.37
C ARG A 708 26.65 50.97 -4.67
N PRO A 709 26.57 50.51 -5.93
CA PRO A 709 27.11 49.22 -6.28
C PRO A 709 28.63 49.23 -6.10
N LEU A 710 29.12 48.25 -5.38
CA LEU A 710 30.56 47.98 -5.26
C LEU A 710 31.14 47.80 -6.68
N ARG A 711 32.01 48.73 -7.10
CA ARG A 711 32.79 48.60 -8.32
C ARG A 711 33.59 47.29 -8.25
N PRO A 712 33.61 46.47 -9.31
CA PRO A 712 34.54 45.36 -9.38
C PRO A 712 35.99 45.89 -9.36
N PRO A 713 36.91 45.24 -8.65
CA PRO A 713 38.29 45.70 -8.58
C PRO A 713 38.93 45.57 -9.96
N THR A 714 39.26 46.71 -10.57
CA THR A 714 40.18 46.79 -11.69
C THR A 714 41.58 46.61 -11.17
N GLY A 715 42.05 45.39 -11.07
CA GLY A 715 43.40 45.04 -10.71
C GLY A 715 44.01 44.16 -11.81
N ARG A 716 44.68 44.78 -12.77
CA ARG A 716 45.64 44.07 -13.61
C ARG A 716 46.79 43.60 -12.75
N ALA A 717 46.78 42.36 -12.33
CA ALA A 717 47.95 41.72 -11.76
C ALA A 717 48.86 41.31 -12.91
N ARG A 718 50.02 41.90 -12.92
CA ARG A 718 51.19 41.59 -13.75
C ARG A 718 51.60 40.12 -13.51
N VAL A 719 51.50 39.31 -14.52
CA VAL A 719 52.08 37.96 -14.54
C VAL A 719 53.58 38.11 -14.60
N LEU A 720 54.28 37.81 -13.53
CA LEU A 720 55.72 37.57 -13.53
C LEU A 720 55.92 36.09 -13.98
N ARG A 721 56.50 35.95 -15.18
CA ARG A 721 57.05 34.68 -15.67
C ARG A 721 58.20 34.27 -14.77
N ALA A 722 58.12 33.11 -14.16
CA ALA A 722 59.27 32.41 -13.59
C ALA A 722 59.73 31.33 -14.61
N GLU A 723 60.98 31.36 -15.01
CA GLU A 723 61.63 30.41 -15.88
C GLU A 723 61.86 29.04 -15.21
N PRO A 724 62.02 28.00 -15.98
CA PRO A 724 62.11 26.63 -15.44
C PRO A 724 63.54 26.30 -15.00
N ARG A 725 63.73 25.82 -13.77
CA ARG A 725 64.98 25.20 -13.33
C ARG A 725 65.02 23.72 -13.70
N LYS A 726 66.15 23.39 -14.25
CA LYS A 726 66.59 22.10 -14.80
C LYS A 726 66.56 20.95 -13.80
N SER A 727 66.23 19.79 -14.32
CA SER A 727 66.36 18.46 -13.81
C SER A 727 67.73 18.08 -13.27
N VAL A 728 67.75 17.36 -12.16
CA VAL A 728 68.77 16.36 -11.88
C VAL A 728 68.07 15.06 -11.60
N GLY A 729 68.44 14.04 -12.44
CA GLY A 729 67.93 12.72 -12.32
C GLY A 729 68.60 11.92 -11.23
N LEU A 730 67.92 10.95 -10.72
CA LEU A 730 68.53 9.72 -10.17
C LEU A 730 67.59 8.53 -10.44
N ALA A 731 68.23 7.55 -10.99
CA ALA A 731 67.68 6.28 -11.39
C ALA A 731 67.35 5.39 -10.17
N GLY A 732 66.39 4.49 -10.34
CA GLY A 732 66.18 3.38 -9.41
C GLY A 732 64.94 2.60 -9.75
N GLY A 733 65.01 1.65 -10.58
CA GLY A 733 64.82 0.21 -10.53
C GLY A 733 63.43 -0.26 -10.12
N LEU A 734 62.66 -0.73 -11.12
CA LEU A 734 61.53 -1.66 -10.90
C LEU A 734 62.06 -3.06 -10.47
N PRO A 735 61.27 -3.84 -9.78
CA PRO A 735 61.17 -5.23 -10.17
C PRO A 735 59.74 -5.68 -10.50
N LYS A 736 59.71 -6.48 -11.52
CA LYS A 736 58.58 -7.27 -12.06
C LYS A 736 58.00 -8.19 -10.97
N ARG A 737 56.71 -8.35 -10.97
CA ARG A 737 56.06 -9.48 -10.32
C ARG A 737 55.74 -10.56 -11.33
N GLU A 738 56.33 -11.71 -11.04
CA GLU A 738 56.08 -13.00 -11.68
C GLU A 738 54.69 -13.56 -11.31
N ARG A 739 54.13 -14.23 -12.29
CA ARG A 739 53.01 -15.17 -12.14
C ARG A 739 53.50 -16.49 -11.59
N ILE A 740 52.77 -17.08 -10.68
CA ILE A 740 52.83 -18.51 -10.40
C ILE A 740 51.38 -19.08 -10.40
N PRO A 741 51.19 -20.25 -11.03
CA PRO A 741 49.88 -20.88 -11.21
C PRO A 741 49.68 -22.10 -10.29
N GLY A 742 48.38 -22.50 -10.17
CA GLY A 742 47.98 -23.87 -9.85
C GLY A 742 47.80 -24.14 -8.35
N SER A 743 46.85 -24.83 -7.89
CA SER A 743 46.09 -26.01 -8.30
C SER A 743 45.03 -26.33 -7.23
N LEU A 744 43.93 -26.85 -7.68
CA LEU A 744 42.89 -27.58 -6.93
C LEU A 744 43.46 -28.75 -6.08
N PRO A 745 42.70 -29.36 -5.15
CA PRO A 745 41.40 -29.91 -5.42
C PRO A 745 40.19 -29.25 -4.73
#